data_4326d0b155a2f97f539a5f45c5a01a3f
#
_entry.id   4326d0b155a2f97f539a5f45c5a01a3f
#
_cell.length_a   1.000
_cell.length_b   1.000
_cell.length_c   1.000
_cell.angle_alpha   90.00
_cell.angle_beta   90.00
_cell.angle_gamma   90.00
#
_symmetry.space_group_name_H-M   'P 1'
#
loop_
_entity.id
_entity.type
_entity.pdbx_description
1 polymer ?
#
loop_
_entity_poly.entity_id
_entity_poly.type
_entity_poly.pdbx_seq_one_letter_code
_entity_poly.pdbx_strand_id
1 'polypeptide(L)'
;MNDHAETSNMAALITLPLLTDGVKAHYEGSIDKKGGNADWDWYLYQDERGEWVLFEYEGSGCVYNLVQHRYPSCTEPTFRIYVDGAKEPLYTIRHSEFGEVYPFIEPLASRYIGPVDHGRGPIRVIRSFVPIPFRRKIKITSDIRLEGCDRSKDEGGWGHVVYHTYSEGQPMYPGVEEADYNTLTDLWKSCGNPVIRSGEGRISVSEPFLLAPGEEKVIFQDNDAGLVSAIRIRTREFEREDLKNLCLCAYWDREAWEKPDLNGNFGCIFHNELGYHGVRYLLAGMSAEGWYYNYYPMPYRKSARIQIRNEGTRPVQFDYAAVDYTREFSSLYQACPFGYFRSSKYYTRKHTQGSDSVIAEISGNGHIVASVITGFGRTPDSRADCEGDVRVYIDGCRTPQIESDGSESYSCYGWGFETPPEGNPAGGYDGHEHKDWSMARLLMGEKYPFLSGVRFQIESGGCNDVYMEHSGMVFYYGRDEVRLRLLQSIQTGNEESERENSYHKQGGVRLSLCSFFEGDDDDDAVSKEGYCWMEDGSFGTDSEAFGSRFTVKLPEGIRSLILRRVSDQKQGRQRAAVWVDGIRLPNDWYVPDRNEYKRWLEDEYTIPGSYLAGKKEIRIRIEPVRAGGRVCWNEFGYRILAVMER
;
A
#
# COMPACT_ATOMS: atom_id res chain seq x y z
N MET A 1 16.39 13.76 16.27
CA MET A 1 15.50 12.71 15.70
C MET A 1 16.41 11.55 15.34
N ASN A 2 16.05 10.36 15.71
CA ASN A 2 16.82 9.16 15.43
C ASN A 2 16.73 8.87 13.93
N ASP A 3 17.85 8.86 13.21
CA ASP A 3 17.89 8.65 11.76
C ASP A 3 17.52 7.19 11.39
N HIS A 4 17.43 6.30 12.39
CA HIS A 4 17.07 4.89 12.25
C HIS A 4 15.65 4.55 12.70
N ALA A 5 14.75 5.53 12.92
CA ALA A 5 13.41 5.25 13.45
C ALA A 5 12.62 4.26 12.56
N GLU A 6 12.69 4.37 11.23
CA GLU A 6 11.99 3.44 10.34
C GLU A 6 12.61 2.06 10.33
N THR A 7 13.93 1.96 10.34
CA THR A 7 14.64 0.67 10.45
C THR A 7 14.28 -0.01 11.78
N SER A 8 14.26 0.76 12.87
CA SER A 8 13.88 0.27 14.22
C SER A 8 12.43 -0.20 14.26
N ASN A 9 11.49 0.57 13.67
CA ASN A 9 10.07 0.19 13.59
C ASN A 9 9.88 -1.09 12.74
N MET A 10 10.56 -1.21 11.60
CA MET A 10 10.49 -2.41 10.76
C MET A 10 11.12 -3.63 11.41
N ALA A 11 12.20 -3.47 12.18
CA ALA A 11 12.84 -4.54 12.92
C ALA A 11 11.99 -5.00 14.12
N ALA A 12 11.24 -4.09 14.74
CA ALA A 12 10.36 -4.37 15.86
C ALA A 12 8.96 -4.80 15.40
N LEU A 13 8.81 -6.02 14.90
CA LEU A 13 7.54 -6.55 14.37
C LEU A 13 6.36 -6.45 15.34
N ILE A 14 6.63 -6.37 16.64
CA ILE A 14 5.62 -6.11 17.68
C ILE A 14 4.90 -4.75 17.48
N THR A 15 5.44 -3.84 16.68
CA THR A 15 4.82 -2.55 16.34
C THR A 15 3.79 -2.66 15.22
N LEU A 16 3.73 -3.77 14.48
CA LEU A 16 2.80 -3.94 13.37
C LEU A 16 1.33 -3.64 13.72
N PRO A 17 0.81 -4.03 14.90
CA PRO A 17 -0.56 -3.73 15.28
C PRO A 17 -0.85 -2.25 15.57
N LEU A 18 0.17 -1.41 15.76
CA LEU A 18 -0.01 -0.04 16.22
C LEU A 18 -0.66 0.84 15.15
N LEU A 19 -1.73 1.52 15.54
CA LEU A 19 -2.46 2.44 14.69
C LEU A 19 -1.83 3.83 14.75
N THR A 20 -1.40 4.33 13.59
CA THR A 20 -0.75 5.64 13.45
C THR A 20 -1.69 6.67 12.86
N ASP A 21 -1.53 7.93 13.27
CA ASP A 21 -2.21 9.08 12.68
C ASP A 21 -1.27 9.84 11.76
N GLY A 22 -1.85 10.49 10.74
CA GLY A 22 -1.08 11.35 9.84
C GLY A 22 -0.14 10.62 8.87
N VAL A 23 -0.33 9.33 8.69
CA VAL A 23 0.42 8.50 7.74
C VAL A 23 -0.47 8.14 6.56
N LYS A 24 0.03 8.31 5.35
CA LYS A 24 -0.61 7.88 4.11
C LYS A 24 0.35 7.05 3.27
N ALA A 25 -0.17 6.02 2.61
CA ALA A 25 0.58 5.21 1.66
C ALA A 25 0.29 5.67 0.23
N HIS A 26 1.32 5.60 -0.61
CA HIS A 26 1.27 5.96 -2.01
C HIS A 26 2.11 4.99 -2.84
N TYR A 27 1.72 4.86 -4.09
CA TYR A 27 2.45 4.14 -5.13
C TYR A 27 2.69 5.10 -6.29
N GLU A 28 3.88 5.08 -6.86
CA GLU A 28 4.25 5.88 -8.02
C GLU A 28 5.07 5.02 -8.97
N GLY A 29 4.60 4.83 -10.18
CA GLY A 29 5.21 3.89 -11.10
C GLY A 29 4.92 4.15 -12.57
N SER A 30 5.25 3.18 -13.39
CA SER A 30 5.15 3.20 -14.85
C SER A 30 3.76 2.82 -15.37
N ILE A 31 2.69 3.15 -14.67
CA ILE A 31 1.32 2.85 -15.09
C ILE A 31 0.95 3.50 -16.43
N ASP A 32 0.13 2.82 -17.24
CA ASP A 32 -0.41 3.40 -18.46
C ASP A 32 -1.40 4.53 -18.15
N LYS A 33 -0.99 5.74 -18.40
CA LYS A 33 -1.80 6.96 -18.16
C LYS A 33 -3.12 7.01 -18.96
N LYS A 34 -3.30 6.10 -19.92
CA LYS A 34 -4.56 5.94 -20.69
C LYS A 34 -5.51 4.92 -20.05
N GLY A 35 -5.02 4.13 -19.09
CA GLY A 35 -5.74 3.00 -18.51
C GLY A 35 -5.76 1.78 -19.42
N GLY A 36 -4.65 1.53 -20.11
CA GLY A 36 -4.37 0.31 -20.87
C GLY A 36 -3.22 -0.45 -20.23
N ASN A 37 -2.49 -1.24 -21.03
CA ASN A 37 -1.38 -2.07 -20.59
C ASN A 37 0.00 -1.58 -21.09
N ALA A 38 0.16 -0.26 -21.26
CA ALA A 38 1.43 0.33 -21.71
C ALA A 38 2.28 0.83 -20.50
N ASP A 39 2.53 -0.07 -19.54
CA ASP A 39 3.10 0.20 -18.23
C ASP A 39 4.63 0.24 -18.24
N TRP A 40 5.23 0.95 -19.18
CA TRP A 40 6.67 0.95 -19.39
C TRP A 40 7.33 2.32 -19.47
N ASP A 41 6.66 3.40 -19.04
CA ASP A 41 7.21 4.75 -19.04
C ASP A 41 7.33 5.26 -17.61
N TRP A 42 8.52 5.08 -17.00
CA TRP A 42 8.77 5.51 -15.64
C TRP A 42 9.71 6.72 -15.59
N TYR A 43 9.17 7.91 -15.83
CA TYR A 43 9.89 9.18 -15.68
C TYR A 43 8.90 10.35 -15.59
N LEU A 44 9.29 11.40 -14.88
CA LEU A 44 8.54 12.65 -14.76
C LEU A 44 9.07 13.72 -15.74
N TYR A 45 10.36 13.98 -15.68
CA TYR A 45 11.06 14.98 -16.50
C TYR A 45 12.57 14.81 -16.39
N GLN A 46 13.34 15.52 -17.27
CA GLN A 46 14.78 15.63 -17.14
C GLN A 46 15.13 16.90 -16.36
N ASP A 47 15.97 16.76 -15.31
CA ASP A 47 16.38 17.88 -14.48
C ASP A 47 17.57 18.68 -15.09
N GLU A 48 17.98 19.77 -14.41
CA GLU A 48 19.05 20.67 -14.86
C GLU A 48 20.43 19.99 -14.95
N ARG A 49 20.61 18.85 -14.33
CA ARG A 49 21.85 18.03 -14.38
C ARG A 49 21.84 17.04 -15.54
N GLY A 50 20.72 16.95 -16.27
CA GLY A 50 20.50 15.98 -17.32
C GLY A 50 20.08 14.60 -16.82
N GLU A 51 19.73 14.49 -15.53
CA GLU A 51 19.20 13.24 -14.95
C GLU A 51 17.69 13.14 -15.14
N TRP A 52 17.20 11.95 -15.39
CA TRP A 52 15.77 11.67 -15.50
C TRP A 52 15.17 11.46 -14.11
N VAL A 53 14.28 12.35 -13.70
CA VAL A 53 13.56 12.23 -12.44
C VAL A 53 12.48 11.14 -12.61
N LEU A 54 12.57 10.10 -11.80
CA LEU A 54 11.62 8.98 -11.78
C LEU A 54 10.53 9.24 -10.74
N PHE A 55 10.92 9.77 -9.60
CA PHE A 55 10.06 10.05 -8.46
C PHE A 55 10.55 11.28 -7.70
N GLU A 56 9.63 12.10 -7.23
CA GLU A 56 9.93 13.16 -6.27
C GLU A 56 8.71 13.46 -5.38
N TYR A 57 9.00 13.82 -4.14
CA TYR A 57 7.97 14.25 -3.18
C TYR A 57 8.54 15.35 -2.28
N GLU A 58 7.69 16.33 -1.91
CA GLU A 58 8.01 17.40 -0.96
C GLU A 58 7.16 17.28 0.30
N GLY A 59 7.81 17.08 1.44
CA GLY A 59 7.23 16.79 2.74
C GLY A 59 8.09 15.80 3.49
N SER A 60 7.60 15.28 4.61
CA SER A 60 8.23 14.22 5.38
C SER A 60 7.66 12.86 4.98
N GLY A 61 8.50 11.83 4.92
CA GLY A 61 8.06 10.49 4.54
C GLY A 61 9.17 9.44 4.57
N CYS A 62 8.88 8.27 4.00
CA CYS A 62 9.83 7.18 3.81
C CYS A 62 9.49 6.39 2.55
N VAL A 63 10.47 6.13 1.69
CA VAL A 63 10.33 5.11 0.64
C VAL A 63 10.62 3.75 1.26
N TYR A 64 9.73 2.79 1.06
CA TYR A 64 9.84 1.44 1.61
C TYR A 64 10.05 0.36 0.55
N ASN A 65 9.64 0.63 -0.68
CA ASN A 65 9.81 -0.32 -1.76
C ASN A 65 10.23 0.40 -3.04
N LEU A 66 11.16 -0.22 -3.78
CA LEU A 66 11.57 0.17 -5.11
C LEU A 66 11.74 -1.08 -5.94
N VAL A 67 11.06 -1.14 -7.07
CA VAL A 67 11.16 -2.22 -8.05
C VAL A 67 11.47 -1.63 -9.42
N GLN A 68 12.30 -2.31 -10.21
CA GLN A 68 12.51 -1.92 -11.60
C GLN A 68 12.85 -3.16 -12.44
N HIS A 69 12.25 -3.23 -13.60
CA HIS A 69 12.45 -4.31 -14.57
C HIS A 69 13.21 -3.80 -15.78
N ARG A 70 14.20 -4.57 -16.24
CA ARG A 70 14.97 -4.22 -17.45
C ARG A 70 15.58 -5.44 -18.10
N TYR A 71 15.69 -5.42 -19.41
CA TYR A 71 16.40 -6.46 -20.13
C TYR A 71 17.89 -6.45 -19.79
N PRO A 72 18.52 -7.61 -19.47
CA PRO A 72 19.94 -7.67 -19.13
C PRO A 72 20.87 -7.21 -20.25
N SER A 73 20.40 -7.25 -21.51
CA SER A 73 21.16 -6.83 -22.70
C SER A 73 21.06 -5.32 -22.99
N CYS A 74 20.18 -4.61 -22.30
CA CYS A 74 20.02 -3.18 -22.45
C CYS A 74 20.93 -2.41 -21.46
N THR A 75 21.16 -1.13 -21.74
CA THR A 75 21.95 -0.24 -20.91
C THR A 75 21.45 -0.26 -19.47
N GLU A 76 22.37 -0.46 -18.56
CA GLU A 76 22.08 -0.54 -17.13
C GLU A 76 21.85 0.85 -16.51
N PRO A 77 20.70 1.10 -15.85
CA PRO A 77 20.46 2.36 -15.17
C PRO A 77 21.30 2.48 -13.88
N THR A 78 21.71 3.71 -13.58
CA THR A 78 22.26 4.10 -12.29
C THR A 78 21.26 4.99 -11.59
N PHE A 79 20.76 4.55 -10.45
CA PHE A 79 19.84 5.33 -9.62
C PHE A 79 20.62 6.25 -8.68
N ARG A 80 20.13 7.48 -8.52
CA ARG A 80 20.62 8.41 -7.52
C ARG A 80 19.48 8.88 -6.64
N ILE A 81 19.66 8.80 -5.34
CA ILE A 81 18.64 9.09 -4.34
C ILE A 81 19.08 10.31 -3.55
N TYR A 82 18.36 11.41 -3.71
CA TYR A 82 18.61 12.68 -3.04
C TYR A 82 17.57 12.90 -1.96
N VAL A 83 17.99 13.23 -0.74
CA VAL A 83 17.10 13.51 0.38
C VAL A 83 17.32 14.91 0.93
N ASP A 84 16.26 15.54 1.43
CA ASP A 84 16.27 16.81 2.17
C ASP A 84 16.93 17.99 1.45
N GLY A 85 16.99 17.94 0.11
CA GLY A 85 17.55 18.98 -0.74
C GLY A 85 19.08 18.98 -0.79
N ALA A 86 19.71 17.88 -0.42
CA ALA A 86 21.15 17.69 -0.59
C ALA A 86 21.57 17.83 -2.06
N LYS A 87 22.74 18.43 -2.29
CA LYS A 87 23.31 18.55 -3.65
C LYS A 87 23.87 17.22 -4.15
N GLU A 88 24.45 16.45 -3.25
CA GLU A 88 24.97 15.11 -3.54
C GLU A 88 23.92 14.06 -3.18
N PRO A 89 23.85 12.96 -3.93
CA PRO A 89 22.93 11.87 -3.61
C PRO A 89 23.35 11.18 -2.31
N LEU A 90 22.36 10.80 -1.50
CA LEU A 90 22.58 9.93 -0.33
C LEU A 90 23.07 8.55 -0.79
N TYR A 91 22.48 8.04 -1.87
CA TYR A 91 22.86 6.79 -2.49
C TYR A 91 23.02 6.95 -4.00
N THR A 92 24.04 6.31 -4.54
CA THR A 92 24.23 6.05 -5.98
C THR A 92 24.40 4.56 -6.12
N ILE A 93 23.53 3.91 -6.89
CA ILE A 93 23.51 2.46 -7.03
C ILE A 93 23.14 2.08 -8.46
N ARG A 94 23.90 1.16 -9.05
CA ARG A 94 23.60 0.58 -10.35
C ARG A 94 22.57 -0.55 -10.20
N HIS A 95 21.83 -0.78 -11.23
CA HIS A 95 20.87 -1.89 -11.26
C HIS A 95 21.51 -3.25 -10.92
N SER A 96 22.77 -3.49 -11.34
CA SER A 96 23.52 -4.71 -11.06
C SER A 96 24.05 -4.83 -9.62
N GLU A 97 24.06 -3.74 -8.85
CA GLU A 97 24.59 -3.70 -7.48
C GLU A 97 23.55 -4.01 -6.40
N PHE A 98 22.27 -4.09 -6.79
CA PHE A 98 21.21 -4.50 -5.86
C PHE A 98 21.43 -5.94 -5.40
N GLY A 99 21.33 -6.17 -4.11
CA GLY A 99 21.65 -7.43 -3.44
C GLY A 99 23.08 -7.51 -2.90
N GLU A 100 23.99 -6.62 -3.34
CA GLU A 100 25.43 -6.71 -3.07
C GLU A 100 25.99 -5.52 -2.30
N VAL A 101 25.45 -4.30 -2.51
CA VAL A 101 26.03 -3.05 -1.95
C VAL A 101 25.18 -2.53 -0.80
N TYR A 102 25.78 -2.34 0.35
CA TYR A 102 25.14 -1.81 1.55
C TYR A 102 24.54 -0.41 1.35
N PRO A 103 23.30 -0.13 1.80
CA PRO A 103 22.38 -1.01 2.56
C PRO A 103 21.51 -1.91 1.68
N PHE A 104 21.64 -1.89 0.35
CA PHE A 104 20.86 -2.65 -0.62
C PHE A 104 21.41 -4.07 -0.78
N ILE A 105 21.51 -4.81 0.33
CA ILE A 105 22.03 -6.19 0.40
C ILE A 105 20.90 -7.21 0.60
N GLU A 106 21.12 -8.46 0.18
CA GLU A 106 20.17 -9.54 0.44
C GLU A 106 19.96 -9.83 1.93
N PRO A 107 18.70 -10.13 2.33
CA PRO A 107 17.48 -10.22 1.53
C PRO A 107 16.66 -8.93 1.47
N LEU A 108 17.12 -7.80 2.05
CA LEU A 108 16.41 -6.51 1.99
C LEU A 108 16.34 -5.93 0.58
N ALA A 109 17.35 -6.17 -0.22
CA ALA A 109 17.33 -5.90 -1.64
C ALA A 109 17.88 -7.09 -2.41
N SER A 110 17.41 -7.28 -3.62
CA SER A 110 17.85 -8.40 -4.43
C SER A 110 17.75 -8.07 -5.93
N ARG A 111 18.48 -8.82 -6.69
CA ARG A 111 18.42 -8.83 -8.14
C ARG A 111 18.27 -10.28 -8.60
N TYR A 112 17.33 -10.54 -9.47
CA TYR A 112 17.26 -11.81 -10.13
C TYR A 112 17.09 -11.64 -11.64
N ILE A 113 17.44 -12.68 -12.39
CA ILE A 113 17.23 -12.72 -13.83
C ILE A 113 16.20 -13.81 -14.06
N GLY A 114 15.02 -13.39 -14.51
CA GLY A 114 13.92 -14.28 -14.87
C GLY A 114 14.24 -15.16 -16.07
N PRO A 115 13.44 -16.18 -16.32
CA PRO A 115 13.62 -17.07 -17.44
C PRO A 115 13.44 -16.36 -18.79
N VAL A 116 13.64 -17.08 -19.84
CA VAL A 116 13.42 -16.59 -21.19
C VAL A 116 11.92 -16.44 -21.44
N ASP A 117 11.46 -15.21 -21.64
CA ASP A 117 10.10 -14.96 -22.04
C ASP A 117 9.92 -15.19 -23.54
N HIS A 118 9.00 -16.05 -23.96
CA HIS A 118 8.37 -16.23 -25.28
C HIS A 118 9.13 -15.61 -26.49
N GLY A 119 10.46 -15.78 -26.53
CA GLY A 119 11.32 -15.24 -27.57
C GLY A 119 11.87 -13.83 -27.34
N ARG A 120 11.50 -13.14 -26.27
CA ARG A 120 12.07 -11.82 -25.92
C ARG A 120 13.37 -11.93 -25.11
N GLY A 121 13.63 -13.08 -24.48
CA GLY A 121 14.81 -13.34 -23.65
C GLY A 121 14.60 -12.96 -22.18
N PRO A 122 15.62 -13.16 -21.33
CA PRO A 122 15.50 -12.94 -19.91
C PRO A 122 15.23 -11.48 -19.58
N ILE A 123 14.54 -11.23 -18.46
CA ILE A 123 14.41 -9.92 -17.84
C ILE A 123 15.18 -9.91 -16.52
N ARG A 124 15.73 -8.76 -16.19
CA ARG A 124 16.34 -8.50 -14.89
C ARG A 124 15.36 -7.69 -14.04
N VAL A 125 15.09 -8.19 -12.85
CA VAL A 125 14.27 -7.50 -11.85
C VAL A 125 15.13 -7.16 -10.65
N ILE A 126 15.10 -5.91 -10.24
CA ILE A 126 15.58 -5.47 -8.94
C ILE A 126 14.38 -5.16 -8.05
N ARG A 127 14.56 -5.41 -6.76
CA ARG A 127 13.62 -5.02 -5.71
C ARG A 127 14.38 -4.62 -4.47
N SER A 128 13.88 -3.61 -3.78
CA SER A 128 14.44 -3.13 -2.52
C SER A 128 13.34 -2.84 -1.53
N PHE A 129 13.53 -3.30 -0.31
CA PHE A 129 12.71 -3.00 0.87
C PHE A 129 13.52 -2.20 1.91
N VAL A 130 14.62 -1.60 1.49
CA VAL A 130 15.45 -0.73 2.33
C VAL A 130 14.66 0.55 2.60
N PRO A 131 14.31 0.86 3.87
CA PRO A 131 13.61 2.09 4.19
C PRO A 131 14.53 3.30 3.97
N ILE A 132 14.04 4.30 3.23
CA ILE A 132 14.77 5.54 2.92
C ILE A 132 13.96 6.72 3.46
N PRO A 133 14.18 7.13 4.72
CA PRO A 133 13.47 8.23 5.33
C PRO A 133 13.94 9.59 4.80
N PHE A 134 13.01 10.54 4.74
CA PHE A 134 13.28 11.93 4.40
C PHE A 134 12.38 12.88 5.22
N ARG A 135 12.88 14.08 5.52
CA ARG A 135 12.19 15.05 6.41
C ARG A 135 11.51 16.19 5.66
N ARG A 136 12.03 16.55 4.49
CA ARG A 136 11.57 17.70 3.70
C ARG A 136 11.28 17.35 2.27
N LYS A 137 12.11 16.51 1.66
CA LYS A 137 11.89 16.06 0.29
C LYS A 137 12.77 14.88 -0.07
N ILE A 138 12.34 14.14 -1.06
CA ILE A 138 13.11 13.10 -1.74
C ILE A 138 13.03 13.31 -3.24
N LYS A 139 14.08 12.89 -3.95
CA LYS A 139 14.10 12.78 -5.41
C LYS A 139 14.92 11.54 -5.80
N ILE A 140 14.35 10.69 -6.64
CA ILE A 140 15.03 9.54 -7.23
C ILE A 140 15.19 9.79 -8.73
N THR A 141 16.41 9.63 -9.24
CA THR A 141 16.75 9.88 -10.64
C THR A 141 17.44 8.67 -11.26
N SER A 142 17.43 8.63 -12.59
CA SER A 142 18.22 7.71 -13.41
C SER A 142 19.09 8.50 -14.38
N ASP A 143 20.27 7.96 -14.73
CA ASP A 143 21.15 8.51 -15.77
C ASP A 143 20.62 8.22 -17.18
N ILE A 144 19.69 7.28 -17.34
CA ILE A 144 19.01 6.98 -18.59
C ILE A 144 17.51 7.17 -18.45
N ARG A 145 16.81 7.44 -19.56
CA ARG A 145 15.37 7.51 -19.61
C ARG A 145 14.80 6.09 -19.55
N LEU A 146 13.92 5.85 -18.61
CA LEU A 146 13.22 4.57 -18.46
C LEU A 146 11.89 4.67 -19.21
N GLU A 147 11.88 4.19 -20.45
CA GLU A 147 10.71 4.21 -21.32
C GLU A 147 10.69 3.03 -22.25
N GLY A 148 9.51 2.77 -22.82
CA GLY A 148 9.28 1.76 -23.86
C GLY A 148 9.50 0.32 -23.42
N CYS A 149 9.27 -0.59 -24.34
CA CYS A 149 9.41 -2.03 -24.12
C CYS A 149 10.16 -2.78 -25.24
N ASP A 150 10.74 -2.04 -26.19
CA ASP A 150 11.46 -2.65 -27.33
C ASP A 150 12.95 -2.81 -27.02
N ARG A 151 13.33 -4.05 -26.70
CA ARG A 151 14.71 -4.44 -26.42
C ARG A 151 15.70 -4.01 -27.51
N SER A 152 15.28 -4.01 -28.79
CA SER A 152 16.16 -3.65 -29.91
C SER A 152 16.50 -2.15 -29.95
N LYS A 153 15.73 -1.34 -29.25
CA LYS A 153 15.92 0.10 -29.09
C LYS A 153 16.53 0.50 -27.75
N ASP A 154 17.02 -0.46 -26.98
CA ASP A 154 17.54 -0.24 -25.62
C ASP A 154 16.46 0.27 -24.64
N GLU A 155 15.20 -0.12 -24.84
CA GLU A 155 14.05 0.24 -24.03
C GLU A 155 13.85 -0.74 -22.87
N GLY A 156 12.92 -0.42 -21.96
CA GLY A 156 12.53 -1.19 -20.77
C GLY A 156 12.43 -0.30 -19.56
N GLY A 157 11.22 0.22 -19.30
CA GLY A 157 10.98 1.28 -18.33
C GLY A 157 10.00 0.92 -17.22
N TRP A 158 9.70 -0.37 -17.00
CA TRP A 158 8.83 -0.78 -15.89
C TRP A 158 9.48 -0.51 -14.54
N GLY A 159 8.73 0.06 -13.63
CA GLY A 159 9.22 0.27 -12.28
C GLY A 159 8.31 1.13 -11.42
N HIS A 160 8.52 1.04 -10.11
CA HIS A 160 7.74 1.80 -9.13
C HIS A 160 8.47 2.03 -7.81
N VAL A 161 7.91 2.93 -7.03
CA VAL A 161 8.20 3.12 -5.61
C VAL A 161 6.92 3.07 -4.81
N VAL A 162 6.98 2.46 -3.60
CA VAL A 162 5.92 2.57 -2.58
C VAL A 162 6.48 3.37 -1.42
N TYR A 163 5.75 4.39 -0.98
CA TYR A 163 6.21 5.30 0.05
C TYR A 163 5.10 5.75 0.99
N HIS A 164 5.51 6.18 2.18
CA HIS A 164 4.64 6.87 3.11
C HIS A 164 4.92 8.36 3.15
N THR A 165 3.86 9.12 3.42
CA THR A 165 3.95 10.55 3.77
C THR A 165 3.49 10.77 5.20
N TYR A 166 4.12 11.72 5.90
CA TYR A 166 3.87 12.01 7.32
C TYR A 166 3.46 13.46 7.52
N SER A 167 2.22 13.69 7.93
CA SER A 167 1.73 15.04 8.23
C SER A 167 2.14 15.56 9.60
N GLU A 168 2.42 14.68 10.55
CA GLU A 168 2.81 15.00 11.94
C GLU A 168 4.25 14.55 12.27
N GLY A 169 5.04 14.27 11.23
CA GLY A 169 6.38 13.72 11.36
C GLY A 169 6.39 12.20 11.47
N GLN A 170 7.59 11.66 11.51
CA GLN A 170 7.84 10.22 11.52
C GLN A 170 7.28 9.56 12.80
N PRO A 171 6.52 8.45 12.70
CA PRO A 171 6.04 7.73 13.87
C PRO A 171 7.20 7.18 14.71
N MET A 172 7.20 7.45 16.00
CA MET A 172 8.14 6.89 16.96
C MET A 172 7.36 6.16 18.06
N TYR A 173 7.74 4.94 18.36
CA TYR A 173 7.08 4.13 19.36
C TYR A 173 7.93 4.02 20.64
N PRO A 174 7.33 4.18 21.84
CA PRO A 174 8.08 4.10 23.09
C PRO A 174 8.58 2.67 23.33
N GLY A 175 9.84 2.56 23.78
CA GLY A 175 10.45 1.28 24.15
C GLY A 175 10.88 0.41 22.96
N VAL A 176 10.85 0.93 21.74
CA VAL A 176 11.46 0.25 20.60
C VAL A 176 12.97 0.49 20.62
N GLU A 177 13.72 -0.61 20.53
CA GLU A 177 15.18 -0.56 20.49
C GLU A 177 15.66 0.01 19.15
N GLU A 178 16.78 0.73 19.19
CA GLU A 178 17.41 1.24 17.98
C GLU A 178 17.96 0.06 17.14
N ALA A 179 17.65 0.06 15.86
CA ALA A 179 18.07 -0.94 14.90
C ALA A 179 18.61 -0.30 13.63
N ASP A 180 19.72 -0.84 13.13
CA ASP A 180 20.31 -0.46 11.85
C ASP A 180 19.86 -1.42 10.72
N TYR A 181 20.35 -1.18 9.51
CA TYR A 181 20.04 -2.05 8.36
C TYR A 181 20.58 -3.49 8.53
N ASN A 182 21.66 -3.71 9.30
CA ASN A 182 22.16 -5.05 9.55
C ASN A 182 21.19 -5.83 10.44
N THR A 183 20.68 -5.18 11.49
CA THR A 183 19.64 -5.76 12.37
C THR A 183 18.40 -6.16 11.58
N LEU A 184 17.94 -5.28 10.70
CA LEU A 184 16.80 -5.56 9.83
C LEU A 184 17.10 -6.70 8.83
N THR A 185 18.29 -6.71 8.25
CA THR A 185 18.75 -7.77 7.36
C THR A 185 18.77 -9.14 8.05
N ASP A 186 19.27 -9.19 9.29
CA ASP A 186 19.34 -10.44 10.07
C ASP A 186 17.94 -10.94 10.48
N LEU A 187 17.02 -10.02 10.78
CA LEU A 187 15.61 -10.37 10.96
C LEU A 187 15.04 -11.01 9.68
N TRP A 188 15.26 -10.42 8.52
CA TRP A 188 14.74 -10.93 7.26
C TRP A 188 15.33 -12.27 6.84
N LYS A 189 16.58 -12.56 7.22
CA LYS A 189 17.19 -13.89 7.05
C LYS A 189 16.54 -14.97 7.91
N SER A 190 15.78 -14.59 8.94
CA SER A 190 15.15 -15.53 9.87
C SER A 190 13.81 -16.12 9.41
N CYS A 191 13.41 -15.93 8.15
CA CYS A 191 12.19 -16.47 7.57
C CYS A 191 11.91 -17.92 7.96
N GLY A 192 10.63 -18.21 8.29
CA GLY A 192 10.19 -19.54 8.72
C GLY A 192 10.48 -19.84 10.19
N ASN A 193 11.15 -18.96 10.93
CA ASN A 193 11.35 -19.07 12.38
C ASN A 193 10.46 -18.06 13.12
N PRO A 194 10.02 -18.34 14.36
CA PRO A 194 9.30 -17.38 15.17
C PRO A 194 10.14 -16.12 15.40
N VAL A 195 9.66 -14.98 14.89
CA VAL A 195 10.41 -13.72 14.87
C VAL A 195 9.99 -12.74 15.97
N ILE A 196 8.85 -13.01 16.65
CA ILE A 196 8.37 -12.18 17.75
C ILE A 196 8.78 -12.83 19.06
N ARG A 197 9.68 -12.16 19.76
CA ARG A 197 10.05 -12.54 21.13
C ARG A 197 9.17 -11.76 22.09
N SER A 198 8.31 -12.46 22.81
CA SER A 198 7.45 -11.88 23.84
C SER A 198 7.84 -12.47 25.19
N GLY A 199 8.35 -11.66 26.12
CA GLY A 199 8.54 -11.91 27.54
C GLY A 199 8.60 -13.39 28.02
N GLU A 200 7.87 -13.74 29.07
CA GLU A 200 7.64 -15.14 29.47
C GLU A 200 6.64 -15.81 28.52
N GLY A 201 7.14 -16.27 27.36
CA GLY A 201 6.35 -16.97 26.37
C GLY A 201 5.77 -18.27 26.89
N ARG A 202 4.51 -18.53 26.56
CA ARG A 202 3.77 -19.77 26.83
C ARG A 202 3.42 -20.44 25.52
N ILE A 203 3.25 -21.76 25.55
CA ILE A 203 2.82 -22.53 24.39
C ILE A 203 1.59 -23.33 24.79
N SER A 204 0.48 -23.13 24.07
CA SER A 204 -0.68 -24.02 24.14
C SER A 204 -0.56 -25.05 23.03
N VAL A 205 -0.46 -26.31 23.36
CA VAL A 205 -0.35 -27.42 22.40
C VAL A 205 -1.58 -28.29 22.50
N SER A 206 -2.24 -28.56 21.39
CA SER A 206 -3.32 -29.54 21.30
C SER A 206 -2.73 -30.95 21.11
N GLU A 207 -3.30 -31.94 21.83
CA GLU A 207 -3.05 -33.35 21.51
C GLU A 207 -3.44 -33.63 20.05
N PRO A 208 -2.77 -34.58 19.38
CA PRO A 208 -3.15 -34.97 18.02
C PRO A 208 -4.64 -35.30 17.92
N PHE A 209 -5.31 -34.83 16.86
CA PHE A 209 -6.75 -35.01 16.67
C PHE A 209 -7.12 -35.23 15.23
N LEU A 210 -8.22 -35.97 15.03
CA LEU A 210 -8.89 -36.11 13.74
C LEU A 210 -10.04 -35.11 13.69
N LEU A 211 -10.15 -34.33 12.62
CA LEU A 211 -11.22 -33.38 12.40
C LEU A 211 -12.09 -33.86 11.23
N ALA A 212 -13.29 -34.34 11.54
CA ALA A 212 -14.22 -34.84 10.54
C ALA A 212 -14.86 -33.70 9.73
N PRO A 213 -15.43 -33.98 8.54
CA PRO A 213 -16.20 -33.00 7.78
C PRO A 213 -17.30 -32.34 8.61
N GLY A 214 -17.34 -31.00 8.55
CA GLY A 214 -18.30 -30.17 9.30
C GLY A 214 -17.96 -29.95 10.78
N GLU A 215 -16.90 -30.57 11.30
CA GLU A 215 -16.48 -30.36 12.67
C GLU A 215 -15.56 -29.14 12.84
N GLU A 216 -15.53 -28.63 14.08
CA GLU A 216 -14.58 -27.59 14.50
C GLU A 216 -13.84 -27.98 15.79
N LYS A 217 -12.61 -27.54 15.90
CA LYS A 217 -11.74 -27.76 17.06
C LYS A 217 -11.16 -26.46 17.55
N VAL A 218 -11.43 -26.12 18.80
CA VAL A 218 -10.72 -25.04 19.51
C VAL A 218 -9.30 -25.50 19.83
N ILE A 219 -8.30 -24.79 19.34
CA ILE A 219 -6.88 -25.04 19.57
C ILE A 219 -6.27 -24.08 20.61
N PHE A 220 -6.93 -22.95 20.86
CA PHE A 220 -6.53 -21.98 21.86
C PHE A 220 -7.73 -21.20 22.39
N GLN A 221 -7.73 -20.97 23.71
CA GLN A 221 -8.64 -20.03 24.36
C GLN A 221 -7.97 -19.42 25.59
N ASP A 222 -8.04 -18.10 25.73
CA ASP A 222 -7.59 -17.34 26.89
C ASP A 222 -8.65 -16.29 27.27
N ASN A 223 -8.78 -16.00 28.58
CA ASN A 223 -9.75 -15.04 29.11
C ASN A 223 -9.06 -13.88 29.86
N ASP A 224 -7.78 -13.67 29.61
CA ASP A 224 -6.99 -12.56 30.12
C ASP A 224 -6.41 -11.76 28.96
N ALA A 225 -5.87 -10.55 29.21
CA ALA A 225 -5.14 -9.79 28.21
C ALA A 225 -3.84 -10.51 27.81
N GLY A 226 -3.48 -10.41 26.53
CA GLY A 226 -2.27 -11.06 26.04
C GLY A 226 -1.92 -10.73 24.59
N LEU A 227 -0.95 -11.47 24.10
CA LEU A 227 -0.47 -11.41 22.73
C LEU A 227 -0.24 -12.84 22.22
N VAL A 228 -0.92 -13.23 21.15
CA VAL A 228 -0.53 -14.40 20.37
C VAL A 228 0.60 -13.98 19.44
N SER A 229 1.71 -14.73 19.45
CA SER A 229 2.92 -14.44 18.66
C SER A 229 3.20 -15.49 17.58
N ALA A 230 2.58 -16.67 17.64
CA ALA A 230 2.70 -17.68 16.60
C ALA A 230 1.52 -18.66 16.63
N ILE A 231 1.09 -19.07 15.44
CA ILE A 231 0.23 -20.23 15.22
C ILE A 231 1.03 -21.20 14.37
N ARG A 232 1.17 -22.46 14.82
CA ARG A 232 1.92 -23.49 14.10
C ARG A 232 1.09 -24.76 14.05
N ILE A 233 0.90 -25.28 12.84
CA ILE A 233 0.04 -26.45 12.59
C ILE A 233 0.80 -27.46 11.74
N ARG A 234 0.54 -28.75 11.96
CA ARG A 234 0.98 -29.83 11.08
C ARG A 234 -0.15 -30.80 10.86
N THR A 235 -0.47 -31.04 9.58
CA THR A 235 -1.32 -32.16 9.14
C THR A 235 -0.44 -33.39 8.87
N ARG A 236 -0.99 -34.60 9.03
CA ARG A 236 -0.27 -35.85 8.79
C ARG A 236 0.05 -36.06 7.33
N GLU A 237 -0.92 -35.75 6.48
CA GLU A 237 -0.84 -35.84 5.03
C GLU A 237 -1.23 -34.49 4.45
N PHE A 238 -0.44 -34.00 3.52
CA PHE A 238 -0.73 -32.75 2.82
C PHE A 238 -1.53 -33.07 1.57
N GLU A 239 -2.72 -32.47 1.50
CA GLU A 239 -3.57 -32.45 0.30
C GLU A 239 -3.83 -31.01 -0.10
N ARG A 240 -3.64 -30.66 -1.35
CA ARG A 240 -3.86 -29.28 -1.82
C ARG A 240 -5.28 -28.77 -1.57
N GLU A 241 -6.26 -29.67 -1.63
CA GLU A 241 -7.65 -29.33 -1.34
C GLU A 241 -7.86 -28.85 0.10
N ASP A 242 -7.02 -29.27 1.05
CA ASP A 242 -7.12 -28.83 2.45
C ASP A 242 -6.86 -27.33 2.58
N LEU A 243 -6.06 -26.73 1.68
CA LEU A 243 -5.80 -25.29 1.67
C LEU A 243 -7.09 -24.48 1.46
N LYS A 244 -8.05 -25.01 0.72
CA LYS A 244 -9.37 -24.38 0.49
C LYS A 244 -10.41 -24.78 1.51
N ASN A 245 -10.34 -26.00 2.02
CA ASN A 245 -11.39 -26.63 2.82
C ASN A 245 -11.18 -26.54 4.33
N LEU A 246 -9.94 -26.35 4.79
CA LEU A 246 -9.67 -26.05 6.20
C LEU A 246 -9.74 -24.55 6.43
N CYS A 247 -10.50 -24.12 7.43
CA CYS A 247 -10.61 -22.72 7.82
C CYS A 247 -10.04 -22.50 9.21
N LEU A 248 -9.29 -21.41 9.38
CA LEU A 248 -8.84 -20.92 10.68
C LEU A 248 -9.66 -19.68 11.04
N CYS A 249 -10.27 -19.73 12.24
CA CYS A 249 -11.05 -18.63 12.79
C CYS A 249 -10.39 -18.14 14.07
N ALA A 250 -10.29 -16.81 14.24
CA ALA A 250 -9.85 -16.21 15.49
C ALA A 250 -10.78 -15.07 15.92
N TYR A 251 -10.91 -14.91 17.23
CA TYR A 251 -11.81 -13.97 17.88
C TYR A 251 -11.01 -13.20 18.94
N TRP A 252 -11.12 -11.88 18.94
CA TRP A 252 -10.43 -11.00 19.87
C TRP A 252 -11.43 -10.17 20.67
N ASP A 253 -11.39 -10.27 22.00
CA ASP A 253 -12.20 -9.48 22.94
C ASP A 253 -13.73 -9.60 22.70
N ARG A 254 -14.21 -10.73 22.17
CA ARG A 254 -15.61 -10.97 21.87
C ARG A 254 -16.36 -11.55 23.08
N GLU A 255 -17.53 -11.01 23.36
CA GLU A 255 -18.44 -11.56 24.39
C GLU A 255 -19.09 -12.87 23.91
N ALA A 256 -19.38 -12.97 22.62
CA ALA A 256 -19.86 -14.17 21.96
C ALA A 256 -18.95 -14.54 20.77
N TRP A 257 -18.76 -15.83 20.53
CA TRP A 257 -17.89 -16.36 19.47
C TRP A 257 -18.65 -16.54 18.13
N GLU A 258 -19.53 -15.58 17.80
CA GLU A 258 -20.39 -15.68 16.61
C GLU A 258 -19.74 -15.08 15.35
N LYS A 259 -18.98 -14.01 15.50
CA LYS A 259 -18.33 -13.32 14.38
C LYS A 259 -16.82 -13.27 14.58
N PRO A 260 -16.07 -14.08 13.83
CA PRO A 260 -14.61 -14.06 13.90
C PRO A 260 -14.04 -12.74 13.34
N ASP A 261 -12.93 -12.30 13.91
CA ASP A 261 -12.12 -11.18 13.40
C ASP A 261 -11.19 -11.66 12.29
N LEU A 262 -10.66 -12.88 12.40
CA LEU A 262 -9.91 -13.58 11.37
C LEU A 262 -10.73 -14.79 10.94
N ASN A 263 -11.01 -14.92 9.65
CA ASN A 263 -11.74 -16.05 9.09
C ASN A 263 -11.29 -16.32 7.67
N GLY A 264 -10.48 -17.32 7.49
CA GLY A 264 -9.95 -17.65 6.18
C GLY A 264 -9.61 -19.12 6.00
N ASN A 265 -9.58 -19.56 4.76
CA ASN A 265 -9.04 -20.85 4.41
C ASN A 265 -7.53 -20.92 4.68
N PHE A 266 -6.99 -22.12 4.86
CA PHE A 266 -5.58 -22.31 5.16
C PHE A 266 -4.67 -21.69 4.11
N GLY A 267 -5.04 -21.79 2.83
CA GLY A 267 -4.27 -21.20 1.75
C GLY A 267 -4.04 -19.70 1.94
N CYS A 268 -5.10 -18.94 2.18
CA CYS A 268 -4.97 -17.51 2.44
C CYS A 268 -4.26 -17.22 3.77
N ILE A 269 -4.62 -17.92 4.86
CA ILE A 269 -4.04 -17.69 6.20
C ILE A 269 -2.53 -17.94 6.24
N PHE A 270 -2.07 -18.90 5.45
CA PHE A 270 -0.65 -19.27 5.35
C PHE A 270 0.03 -18.80 4.06
N HIS A 271 -0.64 -17.89 3.34
CA HIS A 271 -0.13 -17.14 2.20
C HIS A 271 0.24 -17.98 0.96
N ASN A 272 -0.44 -19.11 0.74
CA ASN A 272 -0.37 -19.87 -0.50
C ASN A 272 -1.65 -20.65 -0.76
N GLU A 273 -2.48 -20.19 -1.67
CA GLU A 273 -3.78 -20.81 -1.93
C GLU A 273 -3.71 -22.03 -2.85
N LEU A 274 -2.65 -22.15 -3.66
CA LEU A 274 -2.52 -23.24 -4.64
C LEU A 274 -1.77 -24.45 -4.10
N GLY A 275 -0.68 -24.24 -3.36
CA GLY A 275 0.08 -25.33 -2.74
C GLY A 275 0.82 -26.24 -3.69
N TYR A 276 1.21 -25.77 -4.89
CA TYR A 276 2.10 -26.52 -5.77
C TYR A 276 3.48 -26.63 -5.16
N HIS A 277 3.93 -25.57 -4.48
CA HIS A 277 5.22 -25.50 -3.79
C HIS A 277 5.02 -25.00 -2.35
N GLY A 278 5.99 -25.25 -1.49
CA GLY A 278 6.05 -24.60 -0.19
C GLY A 278 6.42 -23.14 -0.34
N VAL A 279 5.90 -22.29 0.55
CA VAL A 279 6.28 -20.87 0.62
C VAL A 279 6.80 -20.53 2.02
N ARG A 280 7.83 -19.67 2.09
CA ARG A 280 8.51 -19.34 3.33
C ARG A 280 8.75 -17.85 3.41
N TYR A 281 7.73 -17.13 3.90
CA TYR A 281 7.80 -15.69 4.12
C TYR A 281 8.15 -15.37 5.59
N LEU A 282 8.39 -14.12 5.91
CA LEU A 282 8.79 -13.72 7.27
C LEU A 282 7.68 -14.00 8.31
N LEU A 283 6.42 -13.71 7.97
CA LEU A 283 5.31 -13.77 8.92
C LEU A 283 4.31 -14.90 8.67
N ALA A 284 4.37 -15.57 7.53
CA ALA A 284 3.50 -16.71 7.23
C ALA A 284 4.15 -17.63 6.22
N GLY A 285 3.71 -18.88 6.16
CA GLY A 285 4.17 -19.84 5.17
C GLY A 285 3.66 -21.24 5.42
N MET A 286 3.99 -22.11 4.46
CA MET A 286 3.66 -23.52 4.50
C MET A 286 4.68 -24.36 3.76
N SER A 287 4.80 -25.63 4.13
CA SER A 287 5.61 -26.61 3.40
C SER A 287 4.75 -27.69 2.76
N ALA A 288 5.31 -28.36 1.75
CA ALA A 288 4.68 -29.49 1.09
C ALA A 288 4.52 -30.74 2.01
N GLU A 289 5.18 -30.74 3.16
CA GLU A 289 5.04 -31.79 4.19
C GLU A 289 3.91 -31.48 5.21
N GLY A 290 3.06 -30.48 4.93
CA GLY A 290 1.92 -30.13 5.76
C GLY A 290 2.24 -29.33 7.02
N TRP A 291 3.35 -28.60 7.04
CA TRP A 291 3.64 -27.62 8.06
C TRP A 291 3.13 -26.25 7.65
N TYR A 292 2.45 -25.56 8.59
CA TYR A 292 1.89 -24.22 8.42
C TYR A 292 2.30 -23.34 9.58
N TYR A 293 2.64 -22.07 9.30
CA TYR A 293 2.93 -21.10 10.35
C TYR A 293 2.39 -19.71 10.02
N ASN A 294 1.98 -19.01 11.08
CA ASN A 294 1.59 -17.60 11.03
C ASN A 294 2.17 -16.91 12.26
N TYR A 295 3.00 -15.91 12.07
CA TYR A 295 3.75 -15.17 13.09
C TYR A 295 3.35 -13.71 13.21
N TYR A 296 2.20 -13.32 12.67
CA TYR A 296 1.67 -11.98 12.91
C TYR A 296 1.38 -11.78 14.40
N PRO A 297 1.79 -10.62 15.02
CA PRO A 297 1.46 -10.33 16.42
C PRO A 297 -0.04 -10.04 16.57
N MET A 298 -0.73 -10.76 17.44
CA MET A 298 -2.18 -10.66 17.61
C MET A 298 -2.50 -10.26 19.06
N PRO A 299 -2.46 -8.95 19.39
CA PRO A 299 -2.78 -8.47 20.73
C PRO A 299 -4.28 -8.50 21.00
N TYR A 300 -4.65 -8.81 22.27
CA TYR A 300 -6.02 -8.79 22.76
C TYR A 300 -6.06 -8.27 24.21
N ARG A 301 -7.18 -7.66 24.66
CA ARG A 301 -7.30 -6.99 25.96
C ARG A 301 -8.05 -7.79 27.00
N LYS A 302 -8.93 -8.71 26.58
CA LYS A 302 -9.84 -9.43 27.50
C LYS A 302 -9.89 -10.92 27.22
N SER A 303 -9.91 -11.31 25.95
CA SER A 303 -10.06 -12.70 25.57
C SER A 303 -9.60 -12.97 24.15
N ALA A 304 -9.15 -14.20 23.92
CA ALA A 304 -8.83 -14.71 22.60
C ALA A 304 -9.34 -16.14 22.44
N ARG A 305 -9.81 -16.49 21.25
CA ARG A 305 -10.12 -17.86 20.87
C ARG A 305 -9.67 -18.11 19.44
N ILE A 306 -9.03 -19.26 19.22
CA ILE A 306 -8.61 -19.73 17.90
C ILE A 306 -9.13 -21.13 17.70
N GLN A 307 -9.75 -21.38 16.53
CA GLN A 307 -10.30 -22.67 16.17
C GLN A 307 -10.05 -23.00 14.71
N ILE A 308 -9.99 -24.30 14.42
CA ILE A 308 -9.92 -24.85 13.06
C ILE A 308 -11.27 -25.49 12.74
N ARG A 309 -11.78 -25.28 11.53
CA ARG A 309 -13.01 -25.87 11.00
C ARG A 309 -12.69 -26.63 9.71
N ASN A 310 -13.25 -27.81 9.56
CA ASN A 310 -13.17 -28.61 8.33
C ASN A 310 -14.45 -28.42 7.51
N GLU A 311 -14.37 -27.64 6.44
CA GLU A 311 -15.48 -27.43 5.48
C GLU A 311 -15.42 -28.39 4.30
N GLY A 312 -14.43 -29.30 4.28
CA GLY A 312 -14.25 -30.29 3.24
C GLY A 312 -15.11 -31.53 3.38
N THR A 313 -14.83 -32.52 2.55
CA THR A 313 -15.58 -33.78 2.49
C THR A 313 -14.83 -34.99 3.07
N ARG A 314 -13.54 -34.81 3.44
CA ARG A 314 -12.73 -35.85 4.05
C ARG A 314 -12.29 -35.47 5.47
N PRO A 315 -12.06 -36.43 6.38
CA PRO A 315 -11.44 -36.16 7.67
C PRO A 315 -9.95 -35.81 7.47
N VAL A 316 -9.45 -34.88 8.32
CA VAL A 316 -8.04 -34.45 8.30
C VAL A 316 -7.42 -34.76 9.66
N GLN A 317 -6.27 -35.46 9.65
CA GLN A 317 -5.51 -35.75 10.86
C GLN A 317 -4.49 -34.64 11.12
N PHE A 318 -4.58 -34.02 12.28
CA PHE A 318 -3.64 -33.04 12.80
C PHE A 318 -2.68 -33.74 13.77
N ASP A 319 -1.39 -33.74 13.47
CA ASP A 319 -0.36 -34.29 14.35
C ASP A 319 0.15 -33.24 15.35
N TYR A 320 -0.02 -31.95 15.00
CA TYR A 320 0.42 -30.84 15.83
C TYR A 320 -0.42 -29.60 15.57
N ALA A 321 -0.85 -28.94 16.62
CA ALA A 321 -1.40 -27.60 16.57
C ALA A 321 -1.01 -26.86 17.85
N ALA A 322 -0.28 -25.75 17.69
CA ALA A 322 0.23 -24.97 18.80
C ALA A 322 0.05 -23.47 18.57
N VAL A 323 -0.21 -22.78 19.67
CA VAL A 323 -0.30 -21.32 19.73
C VAL A 323 0.70 -20.81 20.77
N ASP A 324 1.67 -20.01 20.33
CA ASP A 324 2.60 -19.32 21.19
C ASP A 324 1.98 -17.98 21.61
N TYR A 325 1.98 -17.71 22.92
CA TYR A 325 1.37 -16.51 23.47
C TYR A 325 2.05 -16.04 24.75
N THR A 326 1.79 -14.81 25.13
CA THR A 326 2.16 -14.26 26.44
C THR A 326 0.97 -13.55 27.06
N ARG A 327 0.87 -13.62 28.40
CA ARG A 327 -0.08 -12.81 29.18
C ARG A 327 0.52 -11.47 29.63
N GLU A 328 1.80 -11.27 29.40
CA GLU A 328 2.42 -9.96 29.56
C GLU A 328 1.94 -9.03 28.46
N PHE A 329 0.88 -8.29 28.76
CA PHE A 329 0.41 -7.27 27.84
C PHE A 329 1.45 -6.14 27.76
N SER A 330 2.14 -6.06 26.64
CA SER A 330 3.24 -5.12 26.42
C SER A 330 2.85 -3.69 26.82
N SER A 331 3.75 -3.00 27.56
CA SER A 331 3.60 -1.57 27.86
C SER A 331 3.37 -0.73 26.61
N LEU A 332 3.88 -1.17 25.46
CA LEU A 332 3.66 -0.57 24.16
C LEU A 332 2.16 -0.52 23.78
N TYR A 333 1.42 -1.63 23.94
CA TYR A 333 -0.01 -1.70 23.65
C TYR A 333 -0.90 -1.03 24.73
N GLN A 334 -0.33 -0.74 25.89
CA GLN A 334 -0.99 0.10 26.92
C GLN A 334 -0.83 1.58 26.58
N ALA A 335 0.33 1.98 26.07
CA ALA A 335 0.68 3.35 25.77
C ALA A 335 0.18 3.82 24.38
N CYS A 336 0.10 2.91 23.41
CA CYS A 336 -0.25 3.20 22.04
C CYS A 336 -1.54 2.48 21.61
N PRO A 337 -2.41 3.13 20.82
CA PRO A 337 -3.58 2.46 20.25
C PRO A 337 -3.14 1.40 19.23
N PHE A 338 -3.80 0.24 19.29
CA PHE A 338 -3.56 -0.85 18.34
C PHE A 338 -4.86 -1.36 17.69
N GLY A 339 -4.73 -1.96 16.51
CA GLY A 339 -5.77 -2.71 15.82
C GLY A 339 -5.72 -4.20 16.13
N TYR A 340 -6.85 -4.86 16.08
CA TYR A 340 -6.92 -6.32 16.09
C TYR A 340 -6.51 -6.87 14.74
N PHE A 341 -5.81 -8.02 14.74
CA PHE A 341 -5.47 -8.72 13.50
C PHE A 341 -6.73 -9.33 12.88
N ARG A 342 -7.05 -8.94 11.67
CA ARG A 342 -8.29 -9.26 10.98
C ARG A 342 -8.05 -9.67 9.54
N SER A 343 -9.03 -10.33 8.97
CA SER A 343 -9.09 -10.57 7.53
C SER A 343 -10.35 -9.94 6.93
N SER A 344 -10.28 -9.59 5.64
CA SER A 344 -11.48 -9.41 4.83
C SER A 344 -12.27 -10.72 4.72
N LYS A 345 -13.47 -10.68 4.19
CA LYS A 345 -14.16 -11.91 3.75
C LYS A 345 -13.36 -12.53 2.61
N TYR A 346 -13.34 -13.87 2.55
CA TYR A 346 -12.79 -14.55 1.39
C TYR A 346 -13.61 -14.22 0.16
N TYR A 347 -12.89 -13.79 -0.87
CA TYR A 347 -13.46 -13.42 -2.14
C TYR A 347 -13.26 -14.53 -3.17
N THR A 348 -14.29 -14.85 -3.91
CA THR A 348 -14.20 -15.65 -5.13
C THR A 348 -15.25 -15.12 -6.10
N ARG A 349 -14.84 -14.62 -7.24
CA ARG A 349 -15.75 -14.11 -8.27
C ARG A 349 -15.26 -14.41 -9.67
N LYS A 350 -16.25 -14.54 -10.54
CA LYS A 350 -16.10 -14.58 -11.97
C LYS A 350 -15.81 -13.17 -12.47
N HIS A 351 -14.88 -13.07 -13.36
CA HIS A 351 -14.61 -11.83 -14.08
C HIS A 351 -15.91 -11.24 -14.67
N THR A 352 -16.07 -9.95 -14.54
CA THR A 352 -17.03 -9.13 -15.27
C THR A 352 -16.23 -8.29 -16.25
N GLN A 353 -16.46 -8.49 -17.55
CA GLN A 353 -15.72 -7.76 -18.58
C GLN A 353 -15.83 -6.24 -18.38
N GLY A 354 -14.71 -5.54 -18.47
CA GLY A 354 -14.63 -4.10 -18.30
C GLY A 354 -14.71 -3.62 -16.85
N SER A 355 -14.55 -4.51 -15.85
CA SER A 355 -14.60 -4.11 -14.44
C SER A 355 -13.61 -4.89 -13.61
N ASP A 356 -12.95 -4.22 -12.67
CA ASP A 356 -12.05 -4.83 -11.70
C ASP A 356 -12.76 -5.84 -10.80
N SER A 357 -12.04 -6.88 -10.40
CA SER A 357 -12.47 -7.81 -9.36
C SER A 357 -12.23 -7.19 -7.98
N VAL A 358 -13.30 -6.93 -7.22
CA VAL A 358 -13.18 -6.40 -5.85
C VAL A 358 -12.77 -7.53 -4.90
N ILE A 359 -11.53 -7.56 -4.47
CA ILE A 359 -10.97 -8.56 -3.55
C ILE A 359 -11.42 -8.29 -2.11
N ALA A 360 -11.46 -7.01 -1.69
CA ALA A 360 -11.91 -6.66 -0.35
C ALA A 360 -12.58 -5.29 -0.29
N GLU A 361 -13.63 -5.21 0.55
CA GLU A 361 -14.20 -3.96 1.05
C GLU A 361 -14.14 -3.99 2.58
N ILE A 362 -13.40 -3.05 3.16
CA ILE A 362 -13.15 -2.94 4.59
C ILE A 362 -13.70 -1.60 5.07
N SER A 363 -14.42 -1.61 6.18
CA SER A 363 -14.91 -0.40 6.87
C SER A 363 -14.28 -0.30 8.25
N GLY A 364 -14.05 0.93 8.73
CA GLY A 364 -13.41 1.20 10.01
C GLY A 364 -12.10 1.99 9.86
N ASN A 365 -11.19 1.86 10.82
CA ASN A 365 -9.86 2.43 10.74
C ASN A 365 -8.78 1.39 11.04
N GLY A 366 -7.65 1.50 10.38
CA GLY A 366 -6.58 0.52 10.50
C GLY A 366 -5.49 0.69 9.45
N HIS A 367 -4.83 -0.42 9.13
CA HIS A 367 -3.92 -0.51 8.00
C HIS A 367 -3.82 -1.95 7.49
N ILE A 368 -3.74 -2.10 6.17
CA ILE A 368 -3.48 -3.38 5.50
C ILE A 368 -2.02 -3.78 5.74
N VAL A 369 -1.79 -5.06 6.02
CA VAL A 369 -0.45 -5.64 6.25
C VAL A 369 -0.13 -6.82 5.35
N ALA A 370 -1.12 -7.38 4.68
CA ALA A 370 -0.89 -8.39 3.63
C ALA A 370 -2.10 -8.55 2.72
N SER A 371 -1.82 -9.06 1.51
CA SER A 371 -2.82 -9.56 0.57
C SER A 371 -2.40 -10.93 0.05
N VAL A 372 -3.39 -11.77 -0.20
CA VAL A 372 -3.24 -13.02 -0.96
C VAL A 372 -4.27 -12.97 -2.08
N ILE A 373 -3.80 -13.04 -3.32
CA ILE A 373 -4.63 -12.99 -4.51
C ILE A 373 -4.29 -14.18 -5.38
N THR A 374 -5.30 -14.83 -5.92
CA THR A 374 -5.16 -16.00 -6.79
C THR A 374 -5.94 -15.79 -8.07
N GLY A 375 -5.30 -15.99 -9.22
CA GLY A 375 -5.90 -15.95 -10.53
C GLY A 375 -6.02 -17.35 -11.14
N PHE A 376 -7.15 -17.63 -11.78
CA PHE A 376 -7.42 -18.90 -12.45
C PHE A 376 -7.85 -18.67 -13.90
N GLY A 377 -7.22 -19.36 -14.84
CA GLY A 377 -7.73 -19.51 -16.20
C GLY A 377 -9.05 -20.30 -16.19
N ARG A 378 -10.08 -19.80 -16.88
CA ARG A 378 -11.44 -20.36 -16.79
C ARG A 378 -11.71 -21.53 -17.70
N THR A 379 -10.93 -21.66 -18.76
CA THR A 379 -11.04 -22.75 -19.71
C THR A 379 -9.68 -23.42 -19.86
N PRO A 380 -9.60 -24.66 -20.35
CA PRO A 380 -8.30 -25.32 -20.60
C PRO A 380 -7.35 -24.51 -21.50
N ASP A 381 -7.92 -23.66 -22.35
CA ASP A 381 -7.19 -22.83 -23.31
C ASP A 381 -7.02 -21.37 -22.84
N SER A 382 -7.68 -20.96 -21.72
CA SER A 382 -7.50 -19.62 -21.16
C SER A 382 -6.28 -19.57 -20.26
N ARG A 383 -5.55 -18.47 -20.36
CA ARG A 383 -4.41 -18.20 -19.49
C ARG A 383 -4.89 -17.46 -18.24
N ALA A 384 -4.26 -17.73 -17.11
CA ALA A 384 -4.29 -16.84 -15.96
C ALA A 384 -3.25 -15.74 -16.23
N ASP A 385 -3.73 -14.63 -16.72
CA ASP A 385 -2.92 -13.47 -17.07
C ASP A 385 -2.49 -12.73 -15.80
N CYS A 386 -1.29 -12.17 -15.76
CA CYS A 386 -0.73 -11.44 -14.63
C CYS A 386 -0.57 -9.93 -14.90
N GLU A 387 -0.98 -9.46 -16.08
CA GLU A 387 -0.86 -8.07 -16.51
C GLU A 387 -1.81 -7.11 -15.76
N GLY A 388 -2.81 -7.64 -15.05
CA GLY A 388 -3.84 -6.83 -14.39
C GLY A 388 -3.31 -6.03 -13.20
N ASP A 389 -3.66 -4.75 -13.15
CA ASP A 389 -3.27 -3.82 -12.09
C ASP A 389 -3.99 -4.10 -10.79
N VAL A 390 -3.26 -3.99 -9.69
CA VAL A 390 -3.85 -3.91 -8.35
C VAL A 390 -4.14 -2.45 -8.01
N ARG A 391 -5.40 -2.13 -7.71
CA ARG A 391 -5.87 -0.80 -7.33
C ARG A 391 -6.42 -0.79 -5.91
N VAL A 392 -5.92 0.14 -5.08
CA VAL A 392 -6.40 0.29 -3.69
C VAL A 392 -6.91 1.71 -3.46
N TYR A 393 -8.21 1.81 -3.27
CA TYR A 393 -8.91 3.07 -2.97
C TYR A 393 -9.07 3.20 -1.46
N ILE A 394 -8.47 4.23 -0.89
CA ILE A 394 -8.44 4.47 0.55
C ILE A 394 -9.36 5.65 0.90
N ASP A 395 -10.16 5.49 1.96
CA ASP A 395 -10.97 6.55 2.56
C ASP A 395 -11.97 7.22 1.60
N GLY A 396 -12.50 6.43 0.66
CA GLY A 396 -13.47 6.91 -0.32
C GLY A 396 -12.90 7.93 -1.30
N CYS A 397 -11.59 7.90 -1.53
CA CYS A 397 -10.96 8.60 -2.64
C CYS A 397 -11.37 7.95 -3.96
N ARG A 398 -11.58 8.73 -4.98
CA ARG A 398 -11.96 8.24 -6.30
C ARG A 398 -10.75 7.85 -7.15
N THR A 399 -9.60 8.47 -6.90
CA THR A 399 -8.32 8.06 -7.46
C THR A 399 -7.66 7.05 -6.52
N PRO A 400 -7.14 5.91 -6.97
CA PRO A 400 -6.46 4.94 -6.12
C PRO A 400 -5.17 5.57 -5.55
N GLN A 401 -4.86 5.24 -4.30
CA GLN A 401 -3.58 5.61 -3.67
C GLN A 401 -2.48 4.61 -4.01
N ILE A 402 -2.87 3.40 -4.36
CA ILE A 402 -2.00 2.34 -4.85
C ILE A 402 -2.57 1.89 -6.19
N GLU A 403 -1.78 2.01 -7.24
CA GLU A 403 -2.07 1.52 -8.59
C GLU A 403 -0.79 0.91 -9.13
N SER A 404 -0.80 -0.41 -9.37
CA SER A 404 0.39 -1.13 -9.83
C SER A 404 0.49 -1.13 -11.35
N ASP A 405 1.65 -1.51 -11.82
CA ASP A 405 1.98 -1.77 -13.21
C ASP A 405 1.98 -3.29 -13.47
N GLY A 406 0.84 -3.93 -13.20
CA GLY A 406 0.65 -5.37 -13.26
C GLY A 406 0.70 -6.07 -11.89
N SER A 407 0.07 -7.23 -11.80
CA SER A 407 -0.03 -8.00 -10.56
C SER A 407 1.30 -8.63 -10.15
N GLU A 408 2.15 -9.03 -11.09
CA GLU A 408 3.48 -9.52 -10.80
C GLU A 408 4.39 -8.41 -10.25
N SER A 409 4.31 -7.21 -10.80
CA SER A 409 5.05 -6.05 -10.31
C SER A 409 4.59 -5.66 -8.91
N TYR A 410 3.27 -5.67 -8.65
CA TYR A 410 2.71 -5.50 -7.31
C TYR A 410 3.32 -6.48 -6.31
N SER A 411 3.50 -7.74 -6.68
CA SER A 411 4.14 -8.76 -5.82
C SER A 411 5.67 -8.72 -5.82
N CYS A 412 6.29 -7.69 -6.43
CA CYS A 412 7.73 -7.51 -6.56
C CYS A 412 8.42 -8.60 -7.38
N TYR A 413 7.72 -9.15 -8.36
CA TYR A 413 8.21 -10.03 -9.41
C TYR A 413 8.11 -9.34 -10.77
N GLY A 414 8.45 -10.00 -11.83
CA GLY A 414 8.27 -9.50 -13.18
C GLY A 414 8.23 -10.63 -14.22
N TRP A 415 7.61 -10.35 -15.35
CA TRP A 415 7.52 -11.21 -16.53
C TRP A 415 6.92 -12.56 -16.26
N GLY A 416 5.70 -12.53 -15.81
CA GLY A 416 4.96 -13.73 -15.50
C GLY A 416 5.59 -14.52 -14.35
N PHE A 417 4.90 -15.53 -13.95
CA PHE A 417 5.28 -16.37 -12.82
C PHE A 417 6.01 -17.64 -13.32
N GLU A 418 6.94 -17.51 -14.26
CA GLU A 418 7.64 -18.65 -14.86
C GLU A 418 8.83 -19.17 -14.04
N THR A 419 9.26 -18.42 -13.03
CA THR A 419 10.32 -18.87 -12.13
C THR A 419 9.77 -19.70 -10.98
N PRO A 420 10.51 -20.68 -10.44
CA PRO A 420 10.15 -21.34 -9.21
C PRO A 420 9.90 -20.29 -8.12
N PRO A 421 8.92 -20.51 -7.22
CA PRO A 421 8.54 -19.53 -6.21
C PRO A 421 9.64 -19.39 -5.15
N GLU A 422 10.72 -18.75 -5.52
CA GLU A 422 11.69 -18.24 -4.57
C GLU A 422 11.09 -16.99 -3.93
N GLY A 423 10.26 -17.21 -2.91
CA GLY A 423 9.72 -16.13 -2.13
C GLY A 423 10.84 -15.29 -1.54
N ASN A 424 10.67 -13.97 -1.54
CA ASN A 424 11.44 -13.12 -0.65
C ASN A 424 10.71 -13.05 0.71
N PRO A 425 11.34 -12.51 1.78
CA PRO A 425 10.70 -12.39 3.08
C PRO A 425 9.37 -11.63 3.08
N ALA A 426 9.18 -10.70 2.13
CA ALA A 426 7.98 -9.87 2.00
C ALA A 426 6.91 -10.45 1.07
N GLY A 427 7.11 -11.62 0.48
CA GLY A 427 6.10 -12.25 -0.38
C GLY A 427 6.67 -13.09 -1.50
N GLY A 428 5.79 -13.55 -2.35
CA GLY A 428 6.13 -14.38 -3.48
C GLY A 428 4.88 -14.92 -4.15
N TYR A 429 5.09 -15.85 -5.07
CA TYR A 429 3.98 -16.48 -5.78
C TYR A 429 4.14 -18.00 -5.82
N ASP A 430 3.04 -18.68 -6.14
CA ASP A 430 2.97 -20.08 -6.54
C ASP A 430 2.09 -20.19 -7.79
N GLY A 431 2.32 -21.13 -8.69
CA GLY A 431 1.51 -21.24 -9.90
C GLY A 431 1.95 -22.36 -10.83
N HIS A 432 1.18 -22.57 -11.88
CA HIS A 432 1.41 -23.64 -12.85
C HIS A 432 1.15 -23.16 -14.29
N GLU A 433 2.22 -22.96 -15.05
CA GLU A 433 2.23 -22.79 -16.51
C GLU A 433 1.15 -21.83 -17.08
N HIS A 434 0.98 -20.64 -16.49
CA HIS A 434 -0.05 -19.67 -16.89
C HIS A 434 -1.51 -20.14 -16.81
N LYS A 435 -1.80 -21.23 -16.07
CA LYS A 435 -3.16 -21.69 -15.84
C LYS A 435 -3.77 -21.14 -14.57
N ASP A 436 -2.93 -21.04 -13.57
CA ASP A 436 -3.26 -20.45 -12.28
C ASP A 436 -2.02 -19.85 -11.63
N TRP A 437 -2.23 -18.88 -10.78
CA TRP A 437 -1.20 -18.30 -9.94
C TRP A 437 -1.80 -17.83 -8.61
N SER A 438 -1.03 -17.88 -7.55
CA SER A 438 -1.34 -17.32 -6.25
C SER A 438 -0.17 -16.48 -5.80
N MET A 439 -0.40 -15.22 -5.48
CA MET A 439 0.62 -14.32 -4.96
C MET A 439 0.27 -13.82 -3.56
N ALA A 440 1.29 -13.70 -2.74
CA ALA A 440 1.19 -13.09 -1.43
C ALA A 440 2.14 -11.92 -1.34
N ARG A 441 1.67 -10.80 -0.76
CA ARG A 441 2.48 -9.64 -0.43
C ARG A 441 2.31 -9.26 1.03
N LEU A 442 3.41 -9.16 1.76
CA LEU A 442 3.48 -8.69 3.14
C LEU A 442 3.94 -7.24 3.13
N LEU A 443 3.18 -6.37 3.77
CA LEU A 443 3.40 -4.93 3.84
C LEU A 443 3.93 -4.57 5.24
N MET A 444 5.22 -4.76 5.48
CA MET A 444 5.80 -4.58 6.81
C MET A 444 6.13 -3.12 7.12
N GLY A 445 6.86 -2.45 6.25
CA GLY A 445 7.11 -1.01 6.33
C GLY A 445 6.02 -0.20 5.63
N GLU A 446 5.63 -0.63 4.46
CA GLU A 446 4.73 0.02 3.49
C GLU A 446 3.23 -0.23 3.72
N LYS A 447 2.79 -0.50 4.96
CA LYS A 447 1.38 -0.71 5.33
C LYS A 447 0.48 0.33 4.67
N TYR A 448 -0.77 -0.03 4.33
CA TYR A 448 -1.74 0.90 3.75
C TYR A 448 -2.73 1.39 4.82
N PRO A 449 -2.46 2.55 5.47
CA PRO A 449 -3.35 3.11 6.51
C PRO A 449 -4.65 3.62 5.93
N PHE A 450 -5.75 3.45 6.68
CA PHE A 450 -7.07 3.98 6.36
C PHE A 450 -7.81 4.45 7.63
N LEU A 451 -8.70 5.43 7.46
CA LEU A 451 -9.45 6.08 8.54
C LEU A 451 -10.96 5.82 8.47
N SER A 452 -11.47 5.40 7.32
CA SER A 452 -12.89 5.10 7.11
C SER A 452 -13.10 3.79 6.35
N GLY A 453 -12.18 3.37 5.51
CA GLY A 453 -12.28 2.12 4.79
C GLY A 453 -11.37 2.02 3.59
N VAL A 454 -11.39 0.83 2.99
CA VAL A 454 -10.59 0.47 1.82
C VAL A 454 -11.41 -0.36 0.87
N ARG A 455 -11.28 -0.09 -0.42
CA ARG A 455 -11.68 -0.98 -1.53
C ARG A 455 -10.41 -1.43 -2.23
N PHE A 456 -10.15 -2.72 -2.23
CA PHE A 456 -9.00 -3.37 -2.83
C PHE A 456 -9.46 -4.18 -4.04
N GLN A 457 -8.91 -3.90 -5.21
CA GLN A 457 -9.32 -4.45 -6.50
C GLN A 457 -8.14 -5.00 -7.28
N ILE A 458 -8.45 -5.82 -8.26
CA ILE A 458 -7.51 -6.28 -9.28
C ILE A 458 -8.20 -6.35 -10.64
N GLU A 459 -7.50 -5.91 -11.62
CA GLU A 459 -7.87 -6.00 -13.03
C GLU A 459 -7.70 -7.42 -13.57
N SER A 460 -8.46 -7.79 -14.57
CA SER A 460 -8.38 -9.10 -15.23
C SER A 460 -7.72 -9.00 -16.60
N GLY A 461 -6.40 -9.22 -16.66
CA GLY A 461 -5.58 -8.85 -17.81
C GLY A 461 -5.37 -7.35 -17.86
N GLY A 462 -4.62 -6.86 -18.82
CA GLY A 462 -4.20 -5.46 -18.86
C GLY A 462 -5.30 -4.42 -19.16
N CYS A 463 -6.56 -4.82 -19.38
CA CYS A 463 -7.68 -3.92 -19.68
C CYS A 463 -9.03 -4.54 -19.28
N ASN A 464 -9.09 -5.38 -18.29
CA ASN A 464 -10.27 -6.16 -17.92
C ASN A 464 -10.87 -6.99 -19.08
N ASP A 465 -10.03 -7.46 -20.00
CA ASP A 465 -10.40 -8.15 -21.23
C ASP A 465 -10.10 -9.66 -21.23
N VAL A 466 -9.39 -10.16 -20.20
CA VAL A 466 -9.06 -11.58 -20.04
C VAL A 466 -10.11 -12.28 -19.17
N TYR A 467 -10.65 -13.39 -19.69
CA TYR A 467 -11.66 -14.17 -19.00
C TYR A 467 -11.03 -15.11 -17.96
N MET A 468 -10.88 -14.64 -16.73
CA MET A 468 -10.31 -15.40 -15.61
C MET A 468 -11.16 -15.25 -14.33
N GLU A 469 -10.87 -16.04 -13.32
CA GLU A 469 -11.44 -15.91 -11.99
C GLU A 469 -10.38 -15.43 -11.02
N HIS A 470 -10.78 -14.58 -10.09
CA HIS A 470 -9.95 -14.22 -8.94
C HIS A 470 -10.54 -14.76 -7.65
N SER A 471 -9.65 -15.13 -6.72
CA SER A 471 -9.96 -15.32 -5.31
C SER A 471 -8.92 -14.62 -4.45
N GLY A 472 -9.23 -14.42 -3.17
CA GLY A 472 -8.24 -13.84 -2.27
C GLY A 472 -8.80 -13.25 -1.00
N MET A 473 -7.88 -12.73 -0.21
CA MET A 473 -8.12 -12.07 1.07
C MET A 473 -7.09 -10.98 1.33
N VAL A 474 -7.50 -10.00 2.11
CA VAL A 474 -6.65 -8.94 2.64
C VAL A 474 -6.59 -9.07 4.16
N PHE A 475 -5.39 -8.93 4.73
CA PHE A 475 -5.13 -8.96 6.17
C PHE A 475 -4.78 -7.57 6.66
N TYR A 476 -5.33 -7.20 7.82
CA TYR A 476 -5.17 -5.86 8.35
C TYR A 476 -5.23 -5.82 9.88
N TYR A 477 -4.64 -4.80 10.45
CA TYR A 477 -4.90 -4.42 11.84
C TYR A 477 -5.94 -3.30 11.84
N GLY A 478 -7.05 -3.51 12.57
CA GLY A 478 -8.13 -2.53 12.49
C GLY A 478 -9.09 -2.52 13.65
N ARG A 479 -9.92 -1.47 13.66
CA ARG A 479 -11.03 -1.20 14.55
C ARG A 479 -12.27 -0.88 13.74
N ASP A 480 -13.45 -1.07 14.34
CA ASP A 480 -14.73 -0.83 13.65
C ASP A 480 -15.10 0.66 13.55
N GLU A 481 -14.46 1.52 14.37
CA GLU A 481 -14.77 2.94 14.37
C GLU A 481 -14.27 3.64 13.09
N VAL A 482 -15.14 4.41 12.46
CA VAL A 482 -14.79 5.31 11.36
C VAL A 482 -14.30 6.64 11.96
N ARG A 483 -13.12 7.09 11.54
CA ARG A 483 -12.49 8.30 12.05
C ARG A 483 -12.52 9.47 11.08
N LEU A 484 -12.95 9.27 9.87
CA LEU A 484 -13.02 10.32 8.85
C LEU A 484 -14.46 10.84 8.74
N ARG A 485 -14.63 12.16 8.89
CA ARG A 485 -15.92 12.83 8.80
C ARG A 485 -15.88 13.93 7.74
N LEU A 486 -16.78 13.86 6.76
CA LEU A 486 -16.98 14.95 5.81
C LEU A 486 -17.60 16.17 6.52
N LEU A 487 -16.91 17.31 6.47
CA LEU A 487 -17.38 18.58 7.01
C LEU A 487 -18.03 19.45 5.93
N GLN A 488 -17.42 19.50 4.76
CA GLN A 488 -17.75 20.44 3.71
C GLN A 488 -17.45 19.84 2.34
N SER A 489 -18.28 20.18 1.34
CA SER A 489 -18.03 19.89 -0.06
C SER A 489 -18.17 21.19 -0.86
N ILE A 490 -17.15 21.60 -1.57
CA ILE A 490 -17.10 22.82 -2.37
C ILE A 490 -17.09 22.43 -3.83
N GLN A 491 -18.12 22.81 -4.57
CA GLN A 491 -18.17 22.71 -6.01
C GLN A 491 -17.71 24.05 -6.58
N THR A 492 -16.44 24.12 -6.99
CA THR A 492 -15.86 25.32 -7.58
C THR A 492 -16.54 25.62 -8.93
N GLY A 493 -16.73 26.90 -9.24
CA GLY A 493 -17.52 27.33 -10.42
C GLY A 493 -19.05 27.32 -10.21
N ASN A 494 -19.56 26.76 -9.10
CA ASN A 494 -20.96 26.83 -8.70
C ASN A 494 -21.16 27.93 -7.66
N GLU A 495 -21.80 29.04 -8.05
CA GLU A 495 -21.97 30.24 -7.22
C GLU A 495 -22.70 29.97 -5.88
N GLU A 496 -23.67 29.06 -5.88
CA GLU A 496 -24.40 28.70 -4.66
C GLU A 496 -23.49 27.94 -3.69
N SER A 497 -22.78 26.92 -4.18
CA SER A 497 -21.82 26.16 -3.38
C SER A 497 -20.67 27.04 -2.86
N GLU A 498 -20.16 27.93 -3.68
CA GLU A 498 -19.11 28.87 -3.28
C GLU A 498 -19.59 29.82 -2.15
N ARG A 499 -20.81 30.38 -2.29
CA ARG A 499 -21.40 31.22 -1.27
C ARG A 499 -21.64 30.49 0.05
N GLU A 500 -22.21 29.29 0.02
CA GLU A 500 -22.47 28.46 1.20
C GLU A 500 -21.21 28.09 1.95
N ASN A 501 -20.11 27.87 1.23
CA ASN A 501 -18.82 27.48 1.79
C ASN A 501 -17.87 28.67 2.02
N SER A 502 -18.33 29.91 1.83
CA SER A 502 -17.49 31.11 1.91
C SER A 502 -16.21 30.98 1.07
N TYR A 503 -16.33 30.32 -0.07
CA TYR A 503 -15.24 30.19 -1.03
C TYR A 503 -15.14 31.46 -1.89
N HIS A 504 -13.95 32.04 -1.92
CA HIS A 504 -13.63 33.21 -2.72
C HIS A 504 -12.35 32.97 -3.48
N LYS A 505 -12.35 33.28 -4.76
CA LYS A 505 -11.16 33.26 -5.60
C LYS A 505 -10.69 34.67 -5.93
N GLN A 506 -9.39 34.81 -6.12
CA GLN A 506 -8.78 36.02 -6.66
C GLN A 506 -7.88 35.65 -7.84
N GLY A 507 -8.10 36.28 -8.99
CA GLY A 507 -7.47 35.87 -10.26
C GLY A 507 -8.00 34.52 -10.74
N GLY A 508 -7.23 33.86 -11.59
CA GLY A 508 -7.60 32.57 -12.19
C GLY A 508 -8.68 32.67 -13.28
N VAL A 509 -8.59 31.74 -14.21
CA VAL A 509 -9.56 31.61 -15.33
C VAL A 509 -10.55 30.50 -14.99
N ARG A 510 -11.85 30.76 -15.19
CA ARG A 510 -12.89 29.72 -15.08
C ARG A 510 -12.80 28.77 -16.26
N LEU A 511 -12.78 27.50 -16.00
CA LEU A 511 -12.76 26.44 -17.00
C LEU A 511 -13.89 25.44 -16.74
N SER A 512 -14.42 24.88 -17.83
CA SER A 512 -15.28 23.70 -17.81
C SER A 512 -14.57 22.58 -18.57
N LEU A 513 -14.47 21.42 -17.94
CA LEU A 513 -13.75 20.28 -18.49
C LEU A 513 -14.54 19.00 -18.24
N CYS A 514 -14.58 18.13 -19.27
CA CYS A 514 -15.09 16.77 -19.17
C CYS A 514 -13.93 15.79 -19.37
N SER A 515 -13.69 14.91 -18.40
CA SER A 515 -12.61 13.93 -18.44
C SER A 515 -12.91 12.76 -17.50
N PHE A 516 -12.01 11.77 -17.47
CA PHE A 516 -12.06 10.60 -16.62
C PHE A 516 -11.18 10.81 -15.38
N PHE A 517 -11.48 10.08 -14.29
CA PHE A 517 -10.58 9.98 -13.16
C PHE A 517 -9.45 8.98 -13.45
N GLU A 518 -8.26 9.30 -12.98
CA GLU A 518 -7.11 8.39 -13.06
C GLU A 518 -7.38 7.15 -12.23
N GLY A 519 -6.95 5.99 -12.72
CA GLY A 519 -7.11 4.70 -12.06
C GLY A 519 -8.56 4.22 -11.90
N ASP A 520 -9.55 4.94 -12.46
CA ASP A 520 -10.95 4.49 -12.45
C ASP A 520 -11.18 3.58 -13.66
N ASP A 521 -11.68 2.37 -13.42
CA ASP A 521 -12.14 1.45 -14.44
C ASP A 521 -13.54 1.83 -14.98
N ASP A 522 -14.23 2.77 -14.31
CA ASP A 522 -15.45 3.39 -14.81
C ASP A 522 -15.15 4.31 -16.00
N ASP A 523 -15.66 3.96 -17.15
CA ASP A 523 -15.51 4.75 -18.37
C ASP A 523 -16.44 5.98 -18.44
N ASP A 524 -17.00 6.39 -17.30
CA ASP A 524 -17.87 7.54 -17.20
C ASP A 524 -17.09 8.85 -17.10
N ALA A 525 -17.09 9.60 -18.21
CA ALA A 525 -16.53 10.95 -18.22
C ALA A 525 -17.32 11.88 -17.30
N VAL A 526 -16.63 12.61 -16.45
CA VAL A 526 -17.21 13.55 -15.48
C VAL A 526 -16.93 14.98 -15.91
N SER A 527 -17.99 15.78 -16.01
CA SER A 527 -17.89 17.21 -16.28
C SER A 527 -17.76 17.98 -14.98
N LYS A 528 -16.75 18.86 -14.88
CA LYS A 528 -16.53 19.75 -13.76
C LYS A 528 -16.22 21.16 -14.22
N GLU A 529 -16.61 22.13 -13.40
CA GLU A 529 -16.20 23.51 -13.51
C GLU A 529 -15.21 23.87 -12.40
N GLY A 530 -14.31 24.79 -12.68
CA GLY A 530 -13.32 25.19 -11.71
C GLY A 530 -12.48 26.36 -12.17
N TYR A 531 -11.39 26.58 -11.46
CA TYR A 531 -10.49 27.71 -11.71
C TYR A 531 -9.07 27.23 -11.93
N CYS A 532 -8.37 27.88 -12.85
CA CYS A 532 -6.99 27.59 -13.20
C CYS A 532 -6.14 28.87 -13.11
N TRP A 533 -5.00 28.78 -12.43
CA TRP A 533 -3.95 29.78 -12.35
C TRP A 533 -2.72 29.24 -13.07
N MET A 534 -2.46 29.79 -14.27
CA MET A 534 -1.33 29.39 -15.11
C MET A 534 -0.63 30.61 -15.70
N GLU A 535 0.69 30.57 -15.82
CA GLU A 535 1.47 31.57 -16.54
C GLU A 535 1.48 31.28 -18.05
N ASP A 536 0.46 31.70 -18.74
CA ASP A 536 0.40 31.68 -20.21
C ASP A 536 0.22 33.09 -20.82
N GLY A 537 0.55 34.14 -20.06
CA GLY A 537 0.37 35.53 -20.45
C GLY A 537 -1.00 36.13 -20.12
N SER A 538 -1.93 35.36 -19.54
CA SER A 538 -3.23 35.86 -19.11
C SER A 538 -3.25 36.39 -17.68
N PHE A 539 -2.14 36.31 -16.94
CA PHE A 539 -2.00 36.80 -15.58
C PHE A 539 -1.30 38.15 -15.55
N GLY A 540 -2.05 39.18 -15.14
CA GLY A 540 -1.46 40.46 -14.81
C GLY A 540 -0.42 40.33 -13.70
N THR A 541 0.66 41.07 -13.83
CA THR A 541 1.82 41.10 -12.93
C THR A 541 1.54 41.76 -11.58
N ASP A 542 0.31 42.05 -11.21
CA ASP A 542 -0.04 42.69 -9.95
C ASP A 542 -0.06 41.68 -8.80
N SER A 543 1.01 41.70 -8.06
CA SER A 543 1.57 40.75 -7.14
C SER A 543 0.89 40.64 -5.77
N GLU A 544 -0.31 41.08 -5.56
CA GLU A 544 -0.95 40.90 -4.26
C GLU A 544 -2.07 39.83 -4.31
N ALA A 545 -1.68 38.64 -3.81
CA ALA A 545 -2.61 37.57 -3.36
C ALA A 545 -3.58 37.05 -4.41
N PHE A 546 -3.12 36.34 -5.45
CA PHE A 546 -3.99 35.49 -6.25
C PHE A 546 -4.08 34.08 -5.65
N GLY A 547 -5.23 33.41 -5.78
CA GLY A 547 -5.51 32.09 -5.23
C GLY A 547 -6.94 31.98 -4.74
N SER A 548 -7.18 31.04 -3.84
CA SER A 548 -8.49 30.83 -3.23
C SER A 548 -8.44 30.92 -1.72
N ARG A 549 -9.62 31.17 -1.08
CA ARG A 549 -9.82 31.14 0.36
C ARG A 549 -11.22 30.68 0.71
N PHE A 550 -11.32 29.96 1.81
CA PHE A 550 -12.61 29.51 2.34
C PHE A 550 -12.52 29.31 3.87
N THR A 551 -13.66 29.15 4.50
CA THR A 551 -13.77 29.01 5.95
C THR A 551 -14.28 27.61 6.29
N VAL A 552 -13.70 26.99 7.32
CA VAL A 552 -14.07 25.66 7.78
C VAL A 552 -14.46 25.70 9.26
N LYS A 553 -15.66 25.24 9.58
CA LYS A 553 -16.10 25.02 10.97
C LYS A 553 -15.54 23.69 11.47
N LEU A 554 -14.91 23.72 12.63
CA LEU A 554 -14.26 22.55 13.22
C LEU A 554 -15.16 21.88 14.26
N PRO A 555 -15.33 20.56 14.22
CA PRO A 555 -15.99 19.80 15.27
C PRO A 555 -15.08 19.67 16.51
N GLU A 556 -15.68 19.38 17.66
CA GLU A 556 -14.94 18.95 18.85
C GLU A 556 -14.26 17.59 18.57
N GLY A 557 -13.10 17.36 19.18
CA GLY A 557 -12.34 16.11 19.03
C GLY A 557 -11.70 15.95 17.64
N ILE A 558 -11.44 17.05 16.93
CA ILE A 558 -10.69 17.00 15.67
C ILE A 558 -9.20 16.81 15.93
N ARG A 559 -8.59 15.83 15.27
CA ARG A 559 -7.16 15.52 15.32
C ARG A 559 -6.37 16.22 14.22
N SER A 560 -6.88 16.18 12.98
CA SER A 560 -6.31 16.86 11.81
C SER A 560 -7.37 17.09 10.76
N LEU A 561 -7.06 17.90 9.74
CA LEU A 561 -7.99 18.21 8.65
C LEU A 561 -7.36 17.80 7.32
N ILE A 562 -8.10 17.11 6.49
CA ILE A 562 -7.67 16.74 5.13
C ILE A 562 -8.44 17.60 4.13
N LEU A 563 -7.69 18.30 3.29
CA LEU A 563 -8.20 18.96 2.11
C LEU A 563 -8.03 17.98 0.94
N ARG A 564 -9.12 17.42 0.43
CA ARG A 564 -9.12 16.60 -0.78
C ARG A 564 -9.61 17.45 -1.93
N ARG A 565 -8.75 17.66 -2.91
CA ARG A 565 -9.01 18.50 -4.08
C ARG A 565 -9.24 17.60 -5.29
N VAL A 566 -10.15 17.99 -6.17
CA VAL A 566 -10.16 17.49 -7.55
C VAL A 566 -9.36 18.46 -8.38
N SER A 567 -8.33 17.94 -9.06
CA SER A 567 -7.46 18.70 -9.95
C SER A 567 -7.44 18.13 -11.38
N ASP A 568 -7.18 19.01 -12.34
CA ASP A 568 -6.80 18.65 -13.70
C ASP A 568 -5.28 18.51 -13.76
N GLN A 569 -4.80 17.29 -13.92
CA GLN A 569 -3.36 16.98 -13.91
C GLN A 569 -2.70 17.03 -15.30
N LYS A 570 -3.37 17.57 -16.31
CA LYS A 570 -2.76 17.70 -17.66
C LYS A 570 -1.40 18.38 -17.63
N GLN A 571 -1.22 19.32 -16.72
CA GLN A 571 -0.02 20.16 -16.61
C GLN A 571 0.78 19.79 -15.36
N GLY A 572 1.26 18.71 -15.09
CA GLY A 572 2.02 18.33 -13.89
C GLY A 572 2.81 19.46 -13.19
N ARG A 573 3.43 19.18 -12.05
CA ARG A 573 4.20 20.12 -11.23
C ARG A 573 3.35 21.27 -10.68
N GLN A 574 2.10 20.95 -10.28
CA GLN A 574 1.23 21.89 -9.61
C GLN A 574 1.72 22.17 -8.19
N ARG A 575 1.72 23.47 -7.82
CA ARG A 575 2.21 23.86 -6.50
C ARG A 575 1.42 25.05 -5.95
N ALA A 576 1.06 24.93 -4.66
CA ALA A 576 0.46 26.05 -3.92
C ALA A 576 0.95 26.06 -2.46
N ALA A 577 1.12 27.26 -1.90
CA ALA A 577 1.28 27.44 -0.47
C ALA A 577 -0.08 27.38 0.23
N VAL A 578 -0.13 26.69 1.38
CA VAL A 578 -1.32 26.57 2.21
C VAL A 578 -1.16 27.43 3.45
N TRP A 579 -2.20 28.20 3.78
CA TRP A 579 -2.23 29.10 4.92
C TRP A 579 -3.46 28.81 5.78
N VAL A 580 -3.27 28.84 7.10
CA VAL A 580 -4.34 28.71 8.10
C VAL A 580 -4.32 29.93 9.00
N ASP A 581 -5.38 30.73 9.00
CA ASP A 581 -5.51 31.99 9.79
C ASP A 581 -4.33 32.95 9.60
N GLY A 582 -3.79 33.03 8.39
CA GLY A 582 -2.65 33.88 8.06
C GLY A 582 -1.26 33.28 8.37
N ILE A 583 -1.21 32.07 8.89
CA ILE A 583 0.04 31.33 9.14
C ILE A 583 0.29 30.40 7.95
N ARG A 584 1.42 30.59 7.24
CA ARG A 584 1.83 29.67 6.16
C ARG A 584 2.30 28.33 6.76
N LEU A 585 1.82 27.22 6.22
CA LEU A 585 2.29 25.89 6.57
C LEU A 585 3.70 25.65 6.00
N PRO A 586 4.50 24.79 6.63
CA PRO A 586 5.92 24.63 6.26
C PRO A 586 6.12 23.98 4.88
N ASN A 587 5.19 23.11 4.45
CA ASN A 587 5.27 22.41 3.19
C ASN A 587 4.23 22.97 2.21
N ASP A 588 4.63 23.14 0.96
CA ASP A 588 3.69 23.45 -0.12
C ASP A 588 2.87 22.20 -0.47
N TRP A 589 1.67 22.42 -0.98
CA TRP A 589 0.90 21.37 -1.65
C TRP A 589 1.48 21.20 -3.05
N TYR A 590 2.22 20.10 -3.26
CA TYR A 590 2.93 19.83 -4.49
C TYR A 590 2.48 18.51 -5.11
N VAL A 591 2.09 18.54 -6.38
CA VAL A 591 1.70 17.38 -7.20
C VAL A 591 2.58 17.38 -8.44
N PRO A 592 3.63 16.52 -8.49
CA PRO A 592 4.60 16.54 -9.57
C PRO A 592 4.10 15.91 -10.86
N ASP A 593 3.32 14.84 -10.75
CA ASP A 593 2.91 13.99 -11.86
C ASP A 593 1.89 14.66 -12.78
N ARG A 594 1.70 14.07 -13.95
CA ARG A 594 0.76 14.51 -14.95
C ARG A 594 0.07 13.35 -15.65
N ASN A 595 -1.19 13.56 -16.01
CA ASN A 595 -1.92 12.71 -16.93
C ASN A 595 -2.74 13.58 -17.89
N GLU A 596 -2.47 13.47 -19.19
CA GLU A 596 -3.20 14.25 -20.22
C GLU A 596 -4.41 13.49 -20.78
N TYR A 597 -4.59 12.23 -20.40
CA TYR A 597 -5.65 11.34 -20.85
C TYR A 597 -6.78 11.25 -19.82
N LYS A 598 -6.54 10.60 -18.68
CA LYS A 598 -7.44 10.59 -17.52
C LYS A 598 -7.07 11.76 -16.60
N ARG A 599 -7.66 12.93 -16.82
CA ARG A 599 -7.18 14.21 -16.27
C ARG A 599 -7.61 14.49 -14.85
N TRP A 600 -8.65 13.82 -14.31
CA TRP A 600 -9.09 14.05 -12.95
C TRP A 600 -8.26 13.26 -11.95
N LEU A 601 -7.68 13.98 -10.99
CA LEU A 601 -6.97 13.44 -9.83
C LEU A 601 -7.64 13.95 -8.56
N GLU A 602 -7.91 13.06 -7.59
CA GLU A 602 -8.16 13.46 -6.21
C GLU A 602 -6.84 13.43 -5.44
N ASP A 603 -6.30 14.59 -5.16
CA ASP A 603 -5.09 14.76 -4.36
C ASP A 603 -5.40 15.39 -2.99
N GLU A 604 -4.54 15.17 -2.01
CA GLU A 604 -4.82 15.53 -0.63
C GLU A 604 -3.69 16.32 0.05
N TYR A 605 -4.10 17.26 0.90
CA TYR A 605 -3.21 17.97 1.80
C TYR A 605 -3.72 17.89 3.23
N THR A 606 -2.86 17.49 4.17
CA THR A 606 -3.24 17.36 5.58
C THR A 606 -2.76 18.57 6.37
N ILE A 607 -3.69 19.21 7.07
CA ILE A 607 -3.43 20.28 8.05
C ILE A 607 -3.30 19.63 9.43
N PRO A 608 -2.11 19.69 10.05
CA PRO A 608 -1.87 19.09 11.36
C PRO A 608 -2.71 19.70 12.47
N GLY A 609 -3.01 18.92 13.51
CA GLY A 609 -3.83 19.34 14.65
C GLY A 609 -3.29 20.54 15.41
N SER A 610 -1.98 20.78 15.39
CA SER A 610 -1.35 21.96 16.00
C SER A 610 -1.87 23.29 15.46
N TYR A 611 -2.35 23.33 14.21
CA TYR A 611 -2.97 24.51 13.60
C TYR A 611 -4.46 24.65 13.91
N LEU A 612 -5.09 23.60 14.46
CA LEU A 612 -6.53 23.49 14.73
C LEU A 612 -6.88 23.66 16.21
N ALA A 613 -5.93 23.40 17.10
CA ALA A 613 -6.14 23.31 18.55
C ALA A 613 -6.83 24.55 19.15
N GLY A 614 -7.93 24.32 19.88
CA GLY A 614 -8.69 25.35 20.56
C GLY A 614 -9.56 26.23 19.66
N LYS A 615 -9.64 25.95 18.36
CA LYS A 615 -10.41 26.73 17.39
C LYS A 615 -11.75 26.07 17.08
N LYS A 616 -12.77 26.87 16.84
CA LYS A 616 -14.10 26.44 16.35
C LYS A 616 -14.26 26.64 14.86
N GLU A 617 -13.41 27.46 14.27
CA GLU A 617 -13.42 27.82 12.86
C GLU A 617 -12.02 28.23 12.46
N ILE A 618 -11.63 27.95 11.21
CA ILE A 618 -10.38 28.40 10.60
C ILE A 618 -10.63 28.97 9.21
N ARG A 619 -9.73 29.88 8.79
CA ARG A 619 -9.67 30.39 7.43
C ARG A 619 -8.51 29.75 6.69
N ILE A 620 -8.80 29.10 5.59
CA ILE A 620 -7.82 28.50 4.70
C ILE A 620 -7.61 29.42 3.50
N ARG A 621 -6.36 29.64 3.12
CA ARG A 621 -5.97 30.28 1.87
C ARG A 621 -5.01 29.38 1.13
N ILE A 622 -5.28 29.19 -0.15
CA ILE A 622 -4.44 28.45 -1.09
C ILE A 622 -3.85 29.47 -2.06
N GLU A 623 -2.53 29.50 -2.16
CA GLU A 623 -1.81 30.49 -2.94
C GLU A 623 -0.87 29.79 -3.93
N PRO A 624 -1.17 29.80 -5.24
CA PRO A 624 -0.31 29.22 -6.26
C PRO A 624 1.09 29.79 -6.22
N VAL A 625 2.11 28.92 -6.29
CA VAL A 625 3.52 29.32 -6.27
C VAL A 625 4.28 28.71 -7.46
N ARG A 626 5.45 29.28 -7.79
CA ARG A 626 6.25 28.80 -8.92
C ARG A 626 6.85 27.43 -8.64
N ALA A 627 6.69 26.52 -9.59
CA ALA A 627 7.41 25.25 -9.65
C ALA A 627 7.96 25.05 -11.07
N GLY A 628 9.24 24.72 -11.18
CA GLY A 628 9.89 24.57 -12.48
C GLY A 628 9.84 25.81 -13.38
N GLY A 629 9.91 27.00 -12.76
CA GLY A 629 9.93 28.28 -13.47
C GLY A 629 8.57 28.85 -13.86
N ARG A 630 7.46 28.12 -13.61
CA ARG A 630 6.09 28.55 -13.96
C ARG A 630 5.13 28.44 -12.78
N VAL A 631 4.04 29.19 -12.81
CA VAL A 631 2.87 28.97 -11.95
C VAL A 631 1.95 27.96 -12.63
N CYS A 632 1.56 26.91 -11.89
CA CYS A 632 0.56 25.97 -12.31
C CYS A 632 -0.23 25.51 -11.09
N TRP A 633 -1.53 25.82 -11.06
CA TRP A 633 -2.46 25.38 -10.05
C TRP A 633 -3.88 25.42 -10.58
N ASN A 634 -4.71 24.45 -10.19
CA ASN A 634 -6.13 24.48 -10.54
C ASN A 634 -6.99 23.84 -9.44
N GLU A 635 -8.28 24.14 -9.41
CA GLU A 635 -9.23 23.69 -8.41
C GLU A 635 -10.58 23.41 -9.07
N PHE A 636 -10.99 22.13 -9.08
CA PHE A 636 -12.27 21.66 -9.64
C PHE A 636 -13.20 21.07 -8.56
N GLY A 637 -12.95 21.39 -7.32
CA GLY A 637 -13.75 21.05 -6.16
C GLY A 637 -12.90 20.59 -4.97
N TYR A 638 -13.53 20.66 -3.78
CA TYR A 638 -12.93 20.21 -2.54
C TYR A 638 -13.90 19.36 -1.73
N ARG A 639 -13.37 18.35 -1.06
CA ARG A 639 -13.98 17.68 0.08
C ARG A 639 -13.10 17.94 1.29
N ILE A 640 -13.68 18.53 2.31
CA ILE A 640 -12.99 18.88 3.55
C ILE A 640 -13.35 17.83 4.59
N LEU A 641 -12.36 17.08 5.04
CA LEU A 641 -12.54 15.89 5.87
C LEU A 641 -11.84 16.08 7.22
N ALA A 642 -12.57 15.92 8.32
CA ALA A 642 -12.00 15.91 9.67
C ALA A 642 -11.54 14.49 10.03
N VAL A 643 -10.32 14.36 10.51
CA VAL A 643 -9.85 13.17 11.21
C VAL A 643 -10.22 13.34 12.69
N MET A 644 -11.06 12.47 13.21
CA MET A 644 -11.53 12.54 14.60
C MET A 644 -10.54 11.85 15.56
N GLU A 645 -10.47 12.29 16.80
CA GLU A 645 -9.74 11.60 17.87
C GLU A 645 -10.28 10.16 18.05
N ARG A 646 -9.43 9.25 18.57
CA ARG A 646 -9.81 7.87 18.91
C ARG A 646 -10.56 7.81 20.22
#